data_b499d6fc9fd2d9482133897bccde553e
#
_entry.id   b499d6fc9fd2d9482133897bccde553e
#
_cell.length_a   1.000
_cell.length_b   1.000
_cell.length_c   1.000
_cell.angle_alpha   90.00
_cell.angle_beta   90.00
_cell.angle_gamma   90.00
#
_symmetry.space_group_name_H-M   'P 1'
#
loop_
_entity.id
_entity.type
_entity.pdbx_description
1 polymer ?
#
loop_
_entity_poly.entity_id
_entity_poly.type
_entity_poly.pdbx_seq_one_letter_code
_entity_poly.pdbx_strand_id
1 'polypeptide(L)'
;MKNSLLLVLSAIVLVFTGCKNGQKAEKDSENPFFSAYTTPFQVPPFDKIDTSHYLPAFVEGMKQHDAEIAAITDNTEAPTFENTILAFDKSGELLTRVSKVFFNVNEANTNEQMQEIAKKVSPLLSKHNDDISMNARLFERIKALYEKRGESGMDAQQVRVIEKYFRDFERQGANLPKDKQDQLRKINEQLSMLSINFGDNLLAETNKNFQLVIDNKADLDGLPESVVTAAAETAKNAGNDGKWMFTLSKPSLIPFLQYAKNRDLREKIYRGYFMRGNNDNANDNKKVVADMVRLRAEKALLLGFDNFAAYTIAENMAKTPANVSSFLDKLMVAAIPVAKKELAEMQKIADLEGATFKLQSWDWWFYAEKLRKQKYDLDENELKPYFSLTNVRDGMFAVAGKLYGITFNKLTDLPVYHNDVETFEVKEADGSHLGILYLDYYPRESKGGGAWCTDFLSSGWKDNKKVDPIISIVCNFTPPTGDMPALLNWDETSTLFHEFGHALHGLFTQGKYTRTAGNVPQDYVELPSQVMENWAGEPEVLRMYAKHYKTGEVIPDVLINKIQNSGLFNQGFDNVEYIAASVLDIDYHLLSPPAIVDVISFEKESMAKIGLIGEIWPRYRSTYFAHIFDGGYGAGYYVYLWAAVLDADAFDYFKQSGDIFNQDLAKSFRINCLTECGNDDGMVQYKKFRGQEPSLDPLLKKRGLK
;
A
#
# COMPACT_ATOMS: atom_id res chain seq x y z
N MET A 1 45.99 68.07 33.95
CA MET A 1 45.58 67.67 32.59
C MET A 1 46.13 66.29 32.31
N LYS A 2 45.50 65.29 32.80
CA LYS A 2 45.66 63.85 32.54
C LYS A 2 44.43 63.20 33.08
N ASN A 3 43.55 62.70 32.24
CA ASN A 3 42.51 61.67 32.52
C ASN A 3 41.33 61.91 31.57
N SER A 4 41.47 61.47 30.34
CA SER A 4 40.36 61.30 29.41
C SER A 4 40.81 60.48 28.18
N LEU A 5 41.26 59.22 28.41
CA LEU A 5 41.58 58.34 27.26
C LEU A 5 41.53 56.86 27.65
N LEU A 6 40.50 56.46 28.40
CA LEU A 6 40.39 55.03 28.79
C LEU A 6 38.92 54.51 28.86
N LEU A 7 37.99 55.13 28.13
CA LEU A 7 36.58 54.74 28.15
C LEU A 7 35.93 54.52 26.76
N VAL A 8 36.77 54.36 25.70
CA VAL A 8 36.24 54.11 24.31
C VAL A 8 36.58 52.72 23.76
N LEU A 9 37.39 51.90 24.46
CA LEU A 9 37.77 50.56 23.95
C LEU A 9 36.98 49.38 24.52
N SER A 10 36.01 49.59 25.41
CA SER A 10 35.19 48.49 25.97
C SER A 10 33.80 48.32 25.36
N ALA A 11 33.42 49.16 24.39
CA ALA A 11 32.07 49.09 23.77
C ALA A 11 32.04 48.44 22.38
N ILE A 12 33.15 47.95 21.83
CA ILE A 12 33.19 47.38 20.47
C ILE A 12 33.31 45.83 20.46
N VAL A 13 33.53 45.19 21.60
CA VAL A 13 33.67 43.71 21.64
C VAL A 13 32.35 42.97 21.90
N LEU A 14 31.23 43.67 22.17
CA LEU A 14 29.91 43.04 22.51
C LEU A 14 28.90 42.98 21.39
N VAL A 15 29.26 43.37 20.16
CA VAL A 15 28.32 43.40 18.99
C VAL A 15 28.56 42.26 17.98
N PHE A 16 29.62 41.46 18.13
CA PHE A 16 29.91 40.38 17.17
C PHE A 16 29.58 38.95 17.57
N THR A 17 29.01 38.71 18.76
CA THR A 17 28.56 37.36 19.17
C THR A 17 27.05 37.14 19.12
N GLY A 18 26.24 38.15 18.70
CA GLY A 18 24.79 38.06 18.65
C GLY A 18 24.20 37.56 17.32
N CYS A 19 24.97 37.59 16.20
CA CYS A 19 24.40 37.34 14.88
C CYS A 19 24.44 35.88 14.38
N LYS A 20 25.14 34.95 15.09
CA LYS A 20 25.14 33.55 14.65
C LYS A 20 24.07 32.68 15.33
N ASN A 21 23.55 33.08 16.48
CA ASN A 21 22.46 32.33 17.14
C ASN A 21 21.06 32.82 16.70
N GLY A 22 20.93 34.08 16.28
CA GLY A 22 19.63 34.61 15.81
C GLY A 22 19.19 34.01 14.48
N GLN A 23 20.10 33.78 13.53
CA GLN A 23 19.74 33.19 12.22
C GLN A 23 19.40 31.69 12.32
N LYS A 24 19.97 30.96 13.30
CA LYS A 24 19.61 29.56 13.51
C LYS A 24 18.28 29.45 14.25
N ALA A 25 18.01 30.29 15.22
CA ALA A 25 16.75 30.34 15.96
C ALA A 25 15.59 30.91 15.10
N GLU A 26 15.83 31.89 14.21
CA GLU A 26 14.82 32.35 13.26
C GLU A 26 14.50 31.32 12.19
N LYS A 27 15.48 30.56 11.66
CA LYS A 27 15.21 29.47 10.72
C LYS A 27 14.47 28.29 11.35
N ASP A 28 14.76 27.97 12.62
CA ASP A 28 14.06 26.92 13.35
C ASP A 28 12.63 27.34 13.73
N SER A 29 12.35 28.64 13.91
CA SER A 29 10.98 29.15 14.19
C SER A 29 10.08 29.21 12.96
N GLU A 30 10.63 29.10 11.74
CA GLU A 30 9.88 29.07 10.47
C GLU A 30 9.53 27.65 10.02
N ASN A 31 10.08 26.59 10.62
CA ASN A 31 9.79 25.22 10.21
C ASN A 31 8.33 24.84 10.54
N PRO A 32 7.49 24.54 9.52
CA PRO A 32 6.06 24.30 9.72
C PRO A 32 5.74 23.11 10.64
N PHE A 33 6.67 22.16 10.80
CA PHE A 33 6.47 21.02 11.69
C PHE A 33 6.52 21.34 13.18
N PHE A 34 7.13 22.44 13.59
CA PHE A 34 7.34 22.76 15.02
C PHE A 34 6.12 23.39 15.71
N SER A 35 5.08 23.66 14.98
CA SER A 35 3.83 24.18 15.50
C SER A 35 2.63 23.36 15.00
N ALA A 36 1.50 23.46 15.70
CA ALA A 36 0.25 22.91 15.19
C ALA A 36 -0.12 23.58 13.87
N TYR A 37 -0.62 22.80 12.91
CA TYR A 37 -1.04 23.35 11.63
C TYR A 37 -2.27 24.27 11.80
N THR A 38 -2.20 25.45 11.18
CA THR A 38 -3.27 26.45 11.18
C THR A 38 -4.11 26.42 9.91
N THR A 39 -3.83 25.50 9.00
CA THR A 39 -4.59 25.21 7.80
C THR A 39 -5.99 24.69 8.15
N PRO A 40 -7.00 24.87 7.27
CA PRO A 40 -8.30 24.25 7.47
C PRO A 40 -8.15 22.74 7.70
N PHE A 41 -8.91 22.18 8.63
CA PHE A 41 -8.88 20.78 9.04
C PHE A 41 -7.50 20.27 9.53
N GLN A 42 -6.56 21.16 9.79
CA GLN A 42 -5.18 20.82 10.20
C GLN A 42 -4.43 19.97 9.15
N VAL A 43 -4.77 20.10 7.87
CA VAL A 43 -4.02 19.43 6.80
C VAL A 43 -2.57 19.95 6.76
N PRO A 44 -1.60 19.13 6.34
CA PRO A 44 -0.22 19.60 6.22
C PRO A 44 -0.12 20.81 5.29
N PRO A 45 0.59 21.88 5.68
CA PRO A 45 0.77 23.07 4.84
C PRO A 45 1.82 22.78 3.73
N PHE A 46 1.45 21.95 2.74
CA PHE A 46 2.33 21.49 1.67
C PHE A 46 2.95 22.65 0.88
N ASP A 47 2.26 23.78 0.79
CA ASP A 47 2.73 25.01 0.15
C ASP A 47 3.89 25.70 0.91
N LYS A 48 4.07 25.34 2.20
CA LYS A 48 5.13 25.91 3.07
C LYS A 48 6.20 24.90 3.46
N ILE A 49 5.98 23.62 3.19
CA ILE A 49 6.93 22.56 3.49
C ILE A 49 7.89 22.40 2.30
N ASP A 50 9.18 22.48 2.57
CA ASP A 50 10.23 22.13 1.61
C ASP A 50 11.19 21.08 2.18
N THR A 51 12.09 20.55 1.35
CA THR A 51 13.01 19.47 1.72
C THR A 51 13.93 19.80 2.89
N SER A 52 14.25 21.07 3.11
CA SER A 52 15.12 21.50 4.21
C SER A 52 14.48 21.39 5.59
N HIS A 53 13.16 21.31 5.66
CA HIS A 53 12.39 21.24 6.91
C HIS A 53 12.38 19.83 7.54
N TYR A 54 12.51 18.76 6.72
CA TYR A 54 12.31 17.40 7.19
C TYR A 54 13.38 16.92 8.17
N LEU A 55 14.67 16.99 7.81
CA LEU A 55 15.73 16.47 8.68
C LEU A 55 15.78 17.15 10.06
N PRO A 56 15.69 18.50 10.17
CA PRO A 56 15.57 19.15 11.48
C PRO A 56 14.33 18.71 12.27
N ALA A 57 13.18 18.52 11.61
CA ALA A 57 11.95 18.08 12.26
C ALA A 57 12.06 16.63 12.77
N PHE A 58 12.69 15.72 12.03
CA PHE A 58 12.98 14.37 12.51
C PHE A 58 13.88 14.38 13.74
N VAL A 59 14.97 15.15 13.72
CA VAL A 59 15.91 15.22 14.84
C VAL A 59 15.24 15.78 16.10
N GLU A 60 14.49 16.86 15.98
CA GLU A 60 13.75 17.43 17.10
C GLU A 60 12.62 16.51 17.55
N GLY A 61 11.90 15.85 16.63
CA GLY A 61 10.84 14.89 16.93
C GLY A 61 11.36 13.70 17.76
N MET A 62 12.49 13.12 17.39
CA MET A 62 13.13 12.05 18.17
C MET A 62 13.55 12.55 19.55
N LYS A 63 14.15 13.74 19.63
CA LYS A 63 14.58 14.33 20.92
C LYS A 63 13.39 14.59 21.85
N GLN A 64 12.27 15.10 21.35
CA GLN A 64 11.06 15.31 22.16
C GLN A 64 10.49 13.98 22.62
N HIS A 65 10.41 12.98 21.73
CA HIS A 65 9.96 11.65 22.08
C HIS A 65 10.85 11.00 23.15
N ASP A 66 12.18 11.10 23.05
CA ASP A 66 13.11 10.62 24.10
C ASP A 66 12.83 11.28 25.46
N ALA A 67 12.53 12.58 25.49
CA ALA A 67 12.20 13.28 26.73
C ALA A 67 10.85 12.82 27.32
N GLU A 68 9.86 12.55 26.47
CA GLU A 68 8.56 12.00 26.89
C GLU A 68 8.72 10.58 27.46
N ILE A 69 9.51 9.72 26.81
CA ILE A 69 9.84 8.38 27.32
C ILE A 69 10.60 8.47 28.65
N ALA A 70 11.55 9.39 28.77
CA ALA A 70 12.27 9.62 30.02
C ALA A 70 11.31 10.04 31.16
N ALA A 71 10.34 10.91 30.89
CA ALA A 71 9.33 11.32 31.88
C ALA A 71 8.49 10.15 32.39
N ILE A 72 8.18 9.16 31.52
CA ILE A 72 7.48 7.92 31.90
C ILE A 72 8.39 7.03 32.75
N THR A 73 9.63 6.82 32.32
CA THR A 73 10.56 5.86 32.94
C THR A 73 11.17 6.38 34.22
N ASP A 74 11.32 7.69 34.41
CA ASP A 74 11.84 8.35 35.60
C ASP A 74 10.76 8.64 36.66
N ASN A 75 9.48 8.41 36.30
CA ASN A 75 8.40 8.55 37.26
C ASN A 75 8.55 7.53 38.39
N THR A 76 8.68 8.02 39.62
CA THR A 76 8.85 7.21 40.83
C THR A 76 7.56 6.63 41.39
N GLU A 77 6.41 7.09 40.91
CA GLU A 77 5.11 6.53 41.29
C GLU A 77 4.91 5.14 40.70
N ALA A 78 4.10 4.33 41.37
CA ALA A 78 3.70 3.02 40.87
C ALA A 78 3.07 3.16 39.47
N PRO A 79 3.32 2.19 38.55
CA PRO A 79 2.69 2.21 37.22
C PRO A 79 1.17 2.22 37.31
N THR A 80 0.53 3.18 36.64
CA THR A 80 -0.92 3.22 36.37
C THR A 80 -1.16 3.25 34.88
N PHE A 81 -2.42 3.02 34.49
CA PHE A 81 -2.79 3.14 33.09
C PHE A 81 -2.45 4.52 32.52
N GLU A 82 -2.75 5.59 33.27
CA GLU A 82 -2.56 6.98 32.86
C GLU A 82 -1.07 7.37 32.77
N ASN A 83 -0.27 7.04 33.81
CA ASN A 83 1.13 7.47 33.89
C ASN A 83 2.10 6.58 33.09
N THR A 84 1.60 5.50 32.48
CA THR A 84 2.45 4.55 31.72
C THR A 84 1.86 4.29 30.34
N ILE A 85 0.70 3.64 30.22
CA ILE A 85 0.14 3.22 28.93
C ILE A 85 -0.37 4.41 28.13
N LEU A 86 -1.22 5.25 28.74
CA LEU A 86 -1.79 6.41 28.06
C LEU A 86 -0.72 7.47 27.75
N ALA A 87 0.25 7.65 28.66
CA ALA A 87 1.39 8.53 28.42
C ALA A 87 2.23 8.05 27.23
N PHE A 88 2.48 6.74 27.14
CA PHE A 88 3.23 6.13 26.02
C PHE A 88 2.43 6.20 24.71
N ASP A 89 1.14 5.88 24.73
CA ASP A 89 0.25 5.90 23.53
C ASP A 89 0.16 7.30 22.89
N LYS A 90 0.35 8.36 23.69
CA LYS A 90 0.33 9.76 23.25
C LYS A 90 1.72 10.34 22.91
N SER A 91 2.80 9.61 23.19
CA SER A 91 4.16 10.11 22.97
C SER A 91 4.55 10.13 21.50
N GLY A 92 5.54 10.96 21.13
CA GLY A 92 6.10 11.04 19.79
C GLY A 92 5.23 11.76 18.75
N GLU A 93 4.36 12.68 19.15
CA GLU A 93 3.45 13.38 18.23
C GLU A 93 4.18 14.11 17.09
N LEU A 94 5.24 14.86 17.38
CA LEU A 94 6.01 15.55 16.34
C LEU A 94 6.68 14.58 15.39
N LEU A 95 7.27 13.51 15.93
CA LEU A 95 7.93 12.49 15.12
C LEU A 95 6.95 11.78 14.21
N THR A 96 5.77 11.42 14.72
CA THR A 96 4.68 10.83 13.93
C THR A 96 4.23 11.76 12.82
N ARG A 97 4.01 13.04 13.13
CA ARG A 97 3.56 14.04 12.16
C ARG A 97 4.56 14.23 11.01
N VAL A 98 5.84 14.39 11.31
CA VAL A 98 6.85 14.54 10.25
C VAL A 98 7.04 13.25 9.45
N SER A 99 7.01 12.09 10.12
CA SER A 99 7.15 10.78 9.45
C SER A 99 6.04 10.53 8.44
N LYS A 100 4.77 10.75 8.84
CA LYS A 100 3.63 10.57 7.95
C LYS A 100 3.70 11.49 6.73
N VAL A 101 4.03 12.76 6.90
CA VAL A 101 4.14 13.68 5.76
C VAL A 101 5.32 13.29 4.87
N PHE A 102 6.49 13.05 5.47
CA PHE A 102 7.70 12.76 4.72
C PHE A 102 7.59 11.48 3.90
N PHE A 103 7.27 10.34 4.52
CA PHE A 103 7.28 9.06 3.83
C PHE A 103 6.17 8.97 2.79
N ASN A 104 4.98 9.49 3.07
CA ASN A 104 3.90 9.51 2.09
C ASN A 104 4.24 10.38 0.87
N VAL A 105 4.83 11.55 1.07
CA VAL A 105 5.27 12.39 -0.05
C VAL A 105 6.47 11.77 -0.77
N ASN A 106 7.41 11.15 -0.04
CA ASN A 106 8.56 10.48 -0.66
C ASN A 106 8.15 9.30 -1.56
N GLU A 107 7.05 8.62 -1.27
CA GLU A 107 6.52 7.56 -2.13
C GLU A 107 5.73 8.11 -3.33
N ALA A 108 4.91 9.16 -3.09
CA ALA A 108 4.01 9.71 -4.08
C ALA A 108 4.65 10.78 -4.98
N ASN A 109 5.65 11.53 -4.52
CA ASN A 109 6.27 12.65 -5.23
C ASN A 109 7.70 12.91 -4.77
N THR A 110 8.59 11.93 -4.97
CA THR A 110 9.99 11.98 -4.53
C THR A 110 10.88 12.86 -5.42
N ASN A 111 12.06 13.12 -4.93
CA ASN A 111 13.20 13.68 -5.67
C ASN A 111 14.52 13.23 -5.02
N GLU A 112 15.66 13.51 -5.66
CA GLU A 112 16.98 13.10 -5.16
C GLU A 112 17.25 13.56 -3.72
N GLN A 113 16.81 14.78 -3.35
CA GLN A 113 17.00 15.31 -2.00
C GLN A 113 16.14 14.55 -0.98
N MET A 114 14.90 14.20 -1.33
CA MET A 114 14.03 13.37 -0.47
C MET A 114 14.63 11.98 -0.26
N GLN A 115 15.13 11.34 -1.31
CA GLN A 115 15.78 10.03 -1.22
C GLN A 115 17.03 10.08 -0.32
N GLU A 116 17.85 11.13 -0.44
CA GLU A 116 19.00 11.33 0.43
C GLU A 116 18.61 11.59 1.90
N ILE A 117 17.50 12.28 2.14
CA ILE A 117 16.96 12.47 3.50
C ILE A 117 16.47 11.11 4.05
N ALA A 118 15.73 10.33 3.25
CA ALA A 118 15.27 9.00 3.63
C ALA A 118 16.44 8.11 4.08
N LYS A 119 17.53 8.07 3.31
CA LYS A 119 18.76 7.33 3.67
C LYS A 119 19.39 7.79 4.97
N LYS A 120 19.30 9.07 5.29
CA LYS A 120 19.85 9.64 6.54
C LYS A 120 18.96 9.36 7.74
N VAL A 121 17.64 9.48 7.61
CA VAL A 121 16.73 9.38 8.75
C VAL A 121 16.36 7.93 9.09
N SER A 122 16.33 7.00 8.13
CA SER A 122 15.92 5.62 8.39
C SER A 122 16.79 4.89 9.43
N PRO A 123 18.12 4.94 9.40
CA PRO A 123 18.92 4.35 10.46
C PRO A 123 18.74 5.06 11.81
N LEU A 124 18.49 6.37 11.81
CA LEU A 124 18.20 7.13 13.03
C LEU A 124 16.87 6.70 13.65
N LEU A 125 15.83 6.54 12.83
CA LEU A 125 14.51 6.05 13.23
C LEU A 125 14.58 4.60 13.72
N SER A 126 15.31 3.74 13.02
CA SER A 126 15.53 2.35 13.44
C SER A 126 16.18 2.29 14.84
N LYS A 127 17.25 3.06 15.02
CA LYS A 127 17.90 3.16 16.34
C LYS A 127 16.96 3.70 17.42
N HIS A 128 16.22 4.77 17.12
CA HIS A 128 15.28 5.40 18.05
C HIS A 128 14.18 4.43 18.49
N ASN A 129 13.58 3.71 17.52
CA ASN A 129 12.57 2.69 17.80
C ASN A 129 13.13 1.54 18.65
N ASP A 130 14.35 1.09 18.36
CA ASP A 130 15.04 0.06 19.15
C ASP A 130 15.35 0.55 20.56
N ASP A 131 15.73 1.83 20.74
CA ASP A 131 16.02 2.42 22.06
C ASP A 131 14.77 2.43 22.93
N ILE A 132 13.59 2.65 22.35
CA ILE A 132 12.31 2.63 23.07
C ILE A 132 11.85 1.19 23.31
N SER A 133 11.78 0.36 22.27
CA SER A 133 11.23 -1.01 22.37
C SER A 133 12.07 -1.95 23.24
N MET A 134 13.38 -1.68 23.37
CA MET A 134 14.30 -2.40 24.24
C MET A 134 14.60 -1.65 25.56
N ASN A 135 13.81 -0.62 25.90
CA ASN A 135 13.96 0.09 27.15
C ASN A 135 13.43 -0.74 28.32
N ALA A 136 14.34 -1.29 29.13
CA ALA A 136 14.00 -2.19 30.22
C ALA A 136 13.07 -1.54 31.27
N ARG A 137 13.27 -0.24 31.61
CA ARG A 137 12.45 0.46 32.61
C ARG A 137 11.02 0.69 32.10
N LEU A 138 10.86 1.05 30.84
CA LEU A 138 9.54 1.20 30.21
C LEU A 138 8.82 -0.17 30.15
N PHE A 139 9.54 -1.21 29.72
CA PHE A 139 9.00 -2.55 29.66
C PHE A 139 8.55 -3.08 31.02
N GLU A 140 9.34 -2.90 32.08
CA GLU A 140 8.94 -3.32 33.43
C GLU A 140 7.67 -2.59 33.93
N ARG A 141 7.48 -1.33 33.57
CA ARG A 141 6.25 -0.58 33.91
C ARG A 141 5.03 -1.15 33.15
N ILE A 142 5.19 -1.46 31.85
CA ILE A 142 4.13 -2.08 31.02
C ILE A 142 3.80 -3.48 31.55
N LYS A 143 4.82 -4.28 31.84
CA LYS A 143 4.70 -5.63 32.37
C LYS A 143 3.93 -5.67 33.71
N ALA A 144 4.24 -4.77 34.62
CA ALA A 144 3.55 -4.67 35.91
C ALA A 144 2.04 -4.41 35.76
N LEU A 145 1.63 -3.66 34.72
CA LEU A 145 0.21 -3.44 34.41
C LEU A 145 -0.39 -4.67 33.70
N TYR A 146 0.35 -5.30 32.79
CA TYR A 146 -0.08 -6.51 32.11
C TYR A 146 -0.37 -7.65 33.11
N GLU A 147 0.49 -7.86 34.10
CA GLU A 147 0.32 -8.90 35.12
C GLU A 147 -0.95 -8.68 35.98
N LYS A 148 -1.33 -7.42 36.22
CA LYS A 148 -2.47 -7.03 37.05
C LYS A 148 -3.74 -6.69 36.25
N ARG A 149 -3.75 -6.85 34.93
CA ARG A 149 -4.83 -6.36 34.07
C ARG A 149 -6.20 -6.95 34.37
N GLY A 150 -6.25 -8.19 34.90
CA GLY A 150 -7.50 -8.84 35.27
C GLY A 150 -8.08 -8.38 36.62
N GLU A 151 -7.30 -7.69 37.45
CA GLU A 151 -7.66 -7.27 38.82
C GLU A 151 -7.88 -5.77 38.96
N SER A 152 -7.53 -4.99 37.91
CA SER A 152 -7.38 -3.54 38.00
C SER A 152 -8.66 -2.72 37.82
N GLY A 153 -9.80 -3.33 37.51
CA GLY A 153 -11.05 -2.62 37.20
C GLY A 153 -11.02 -1.84 35.87
N MET A 154 -10.05 -2.11 35.00
CA MET A 154 -9.92 -1.52 33.67
C MET A 154 -11.02 -2.00 32.72
N ASP A 155 -11.41 -1.16 31.75
CA ASP A 155 -12.32 -1.55 30.69
C ASP A 155 -11.63 -2.48 29.66
N ALA A 156 -12.40 -3.12 28.79
CA ALA A 156 -11.89 -4.08 27.81
C ALA A 156 -10.88 -3.43 26.81
N GLN A 157 -11.07 -2.18 26.45
CA GLN A 157 -10.14 -1.47 25.54
C GLN A 157 -8.83 -1.16 26.24
N GLN A 158 -8.86 -0.78 27.53
CA GLN A 158 -7.67 -0.58 28.34
C GLN A 158 -6.88 -1.89 28.49
N VAL A 159 -7.53 -2.98 28.78
CA VAL A 159 -6.89 -4.31 28.84
C VAL A 159 -6.25 -4.65 27.50
N ARG A 160 -6.99 -4.45 26.40
CA ARG A 160 -6.51 -4.77 25.04
C ARG A 160 -5.26 -3.98 24.66
N VAL A 161 -5.21 -2.69 24.94
CA VAL A 161 -4.04 -1.87 24.59
C VAL A 161 -2.82 -2.25 25.42
N ILE A 162 -2.99 -2.61 26.70
CA ILE A 162 -1.90 -3.15 27.52
C ILE A 162 -1.36 -4.46 26.94
N GLU A 163 -2.24 -5.38 26.58
CA GLU A 163 -1.84 -6.67 25.97
C GLU A 163 -1.09 -6.48 24.66
N LYS A 164 -1.53 -5.52 23.84
CA LYS A 164 -0.84 -5.20 22.59
C LYS A 164 0.54 -4.62 22.83
N TYR A 165 0.68 -3.61 23.70
CA TYR A 165 1.98 -3.04 24.02
C TYR A 165 2.93 -4.05 24.67
N PHE A 166 2.47 -4.83 25.64
CA PHE A 166 3.30 -5.87 26.26
C PHE A 166 3.86 -6.84 25.20
N ARG A 167 3.00 -7.33 24.30
CA ARG A 167 3.39 -8.24 23.22
C ARG A 167 4.34 -7.58 22.22
N ASP A 168 4.12 -6.31 21.87
CA ASP A 168 5.00 -5.57 20.97
C ASP A 168 6.41 -5.49 21.53
N PHE A 169 6.56 -5.17 22.80
CA PHE A 169 7.87 -5.10 23.46
C PHE A 169 8.56 -6.47 23.49
N GLU A 170 7.84 -7.54 23.85
CA GLU A 170 8.40 -8.90 23.80
C GLU A 170 8.87 -9.27 22.40
N ARG A 171 8.07 -9.03 21.39
CA ARG A 171 8.37 -9.32 19.99
C ARG A 171 9.47 -8.44 19.39
N GLN A 172 9.75 -7.32 19.99
CA GLN A 172 10.85 -6.41 19.60
C GLN A 172 12.10 -6.60 20.45
N GLY A 173 12.14 -7.62 21.31
CA GLY A 173 13.34 -8.06 22.00
C GLY A 173 13.59 -7.43 23.37
N ALA A 174 12.58 -6.84 24.03
CA ALA A 174 12.72 -6.28 25.37
C ALA A 174 13.25 -7.29 26.41
N ASN A 175 12.88 -8.56 26.25
CA ASN A 175 13.30 -9.66 27.13
C ASN A 175 14.69 -10.26 26.79
N LEU A 176 15.33 -9.82 25.71
CA LEU A 176 16.61 -10.38 25.28
C LEU A 176 17.78 -9.90 26.18
N PRO A 177 18.80 -10.74 26.41
CA PRO A 177 20.07 -10.30 26.95
C PRO A 177 20.71 -9.18 26.12
N LYS A 178 21.51 -8.32 26.75
CA LYS A 178 22.07 -7.12 26.12
C LYS A 178 22.86 -7.40 24.83
N ASP A 179 23.67 -8.47 24.82
CA ASP A 179 24.43 -8.88 23.64
C ASP A 179 23.52 -9.27 22.46
N LYS A 180 22.37 -9.88 22.74
CA LYS A 180 21.36 -10.23 21.74
C LYS A 180 20.56 -9.00 21.25
N GLN A 181 20.26 -8.07 22.16
CA GLN A 181 19.68 -6.77 21.76
C GLN A 181 20.62 -6.01 20.83
N ASP A 182 21.92 -6.00 21.10
CA ASP A 182 22.92 -5.32 20.25
C ASP A 182 23.06 -5.99 18.86
N GLN A 183 22.86 -7.31 18.76
CA GLN A 183 22.76 -8.02 17.49
C GLN A 183 21.49 -7.63 16.75
N LEU A 184 20.35 -7.63 17.45
CA LEU A 184 19.04 -7.29 16.86
C LEU A 184 19.02 -5.84 16.31
N ARG A 185 19.61 -4.87 17.04
CA ARG A 185 19.77 -3.48 16.57
C ARG A 185 20.52 -3.39 15.25
N LYS A 186 21.63 -4.11 15.11
CA LYS A 186 22.39 -4.14 13.85
C LYS A 186 21.60 -4.73 12.70
N ILE A 187 20.83 -5.78 12.97
CA ILE A 187 19.95 -6.39 11.96
C ILE A 187 18.85 -5.41 11.55
N ASN A 188 18.19 -4.73 12.49
CA ASN A 188 17.14 -3.77 12.20
C ASN A 188 17.65 -2.58 11.38
N GLU A 189 18.81 -2.03 11.72
CA GLU A 189 19.48 -0.96 10.97
C GLU A 189 19.78 -1.40 9.53
N GLN A 190 20.35 -2.61 9.35
CA GLN A 190 20.65 -3.13 8.01
C GLN A 190 19.38 -3.37 7.19
N LEU A 191 18.34 -3.96 7.78
CA LEU A 191 17.06 -4.20 7.11
C LEU A 191 16.40 -2.88 6.66
N SER A 192 16.45 -1.84 7.49
CA SER A 192 15.93 -0.51 7.15
C SER A 192 16.62 0.08 5.92
N MET A 193 17.96 -0.02 5.86
CA MET A 193 18.72 0.48 4.71
C MET A 193 18.50 -0.35 3.44
N LEU A 194 18.41 -1.66 3.58
CA LEU A 194 18.16 -2.56 2.45
C LEU A 194 16.77 -2.34 1.85
N SER A 195 15.75 -2.05 2.67
CA SER A 195 14.40 -1.71 2.22
C SER A 195 14.42 -0.47 1.31
N ILE A 196 15.03 0.62 1.76
CA ILE A 196 15.16 1.84 0.95
C ILE A 196 15.93 1.59 -0.34
N ASN A 197 17.05 0.85 -0.26
CA ASN A 197 17.84 0.56 -1.45
C ASN A 197 17.04 -0.26 -2.46
N PHE A 198 16.21 -1.19 -1.98
CA PHE A 198 15.32 -1.98 -2.85
C PHE A 198 14.34 -1.07 -3.60
N GLY A 199 13.65 -0.18 -2.89
CA GLY A 199 12.69 0.76 -3.45
C GLY A 199 13.31 1.74 -4.45
N ASP A 200 14.44 2.36 -4.10
CA ASP A 200 15.18 3.28 -4.97
C ASP A 200 15.64 2.59 -6.28
N ASN A 201 16.18 1.36 -6.16
CA ASN A 201 16.59 0.57 -7.32
C ASN A 201 15.40 0.24 -8.22
N LEU A 202 14.29 -0.19 -7.64
CA LEU A 202 13.08 -0.51 -8.40
C LEU A 202 12.49 0.72 -9.08
N LEU A 203 12.48 1.87 -8.43
CA LEU A 203 12.02 3.14 -9.01
C LEU A 203 12.87 3.51 -10.23
N ALA A 204 14.20 3.40 -10.12
CA ALA A 204 15.12 3.69 -11.22
C ALA A 204 14.93 2.70 -12.40
N GLU A 205 14.81 1.40 -12.12
CA GLU A 205 14.58 0.35 -13.12
C GLU A 205 13.24 0.56 -13.86
N THR A 206 12.22 1.02 -13.15
CA THR A 206 10.89 1.23 -13.74
C THR A 206 10.82 2.49 -14.59
N ASN A 207 11.41 3.60 -14.11
CA ASN A 207 11.14 4.93 -14.69
C ASN A 207 12.31 5.48 -15.52
N LYS A 208 13.56 5.05 -15.30
CA LYS A 208 14.76 5.61 -15.94
C LYS A 208 15.48 4.62 -16.85
N ASN A 209 15.63 3.36 -16.42
CA ASN A 209 16.56 2.43 -17.06
C ASN A 209 15.99 1.75 -18.30
N PHE A 210 14.67 1.73 -18.48
CA PHE A 210 14.02 1.09 -19.63
C PHE A 210 13.09 2.05 -20.35
N GLN A 211 13.28 2.13 -21.68
CA GLN A 211 12.40 2.85 -22.60
C GLN A 211 12.33 2.08 -23.93
N LEU A 212 11.13 1.82 -24.43
CA LEU A 212 10.93 1.24 -25.74
C LEU A 212 10.59 2.37 -26.72
N VAL A 213 11.60 2.86 -27.45
CA VAL A 213 11.44 3.87 -28.49
C VAL A 213 11.22 3.17 -29.83
N ILE A 214 10.15 3.54 -30.55
CA ILE A 214 9.76 3.01 -31.86
C ILE A 214 9.88 4.13 -32.88
N ASP A 215 10.63 3.88 -33.95
CA ASP A 215 10.86 4.83 -35.07
C ASP A 215 9.97 4.49 -36.28
N ASN A 216 9.61 3.22 -36.46
CA ASN A 216 8.85 2.75 -37.62
C ASN A 216 7.37 2.65 -37.29
N LYS A 217 6.53 3.40 -37.99
CA LYS A 217 5.08 3.41 -37.79
C LYS A 217 4.44 2.03 -37.98
N ALA A 218 5.01 1.13 -38.84
CA ALA A 218 4.50 -0.20 -39.01
C ALA A 218 4.56 -1.07 -37.74
N ASP A 219 5.46 -0.79 -36.83
CA ASP A 219 5.61 -1.51 -35.56
C ASP A 219 4.52 -1.15 -34.53
N LEU A 220 3.70 -0.15 -34.82
CA LEU A 220 2.53 0.24 -34.03
C LEU A 220 1.26 -0.51 -34.42
N ASP A 221 1.32 -1.41 -35.44
CA ASP A 221 0.15 -2.14 -35.92
C ASP A 221 -0.54 -2.92 -34.78
N GLY A 222 -1.85 -2.76 -34.72
CA GLY A 222 -2.73 -3.34 -33.70
C GLY A 222 -2.98 -2.44 -32.48
N LEU A 223 -2.15 -1.44 -32.22
CA LEU A 223 -2.33 -0.56 -31.07
C LEU A 223 -3.52 0.40 -31.27
N PRO A 224 -4.32 0.66 -30.21
CA PRO A 224 -5.36 1.68 -30.24
C PRO A 224 -4.79 3.08 -30.47
N GLU A 225 -5.53 3.96 -31.16
CA GLU A 225 -5.11 5.33 -31.48
C GLU A 225 -4.76 6.14 -30.22
N SER A 226 -5.50 5.99 -29.14
CA SER A 226 -5.24 6.64 -27.85
C SER A 226 -3.89 6.25 -27.28
N VAL A 227 -3.51 4.98 -27.39
CA VAL A 227 -2.22 4.45 -26.91
C VAL A 227 -1.07 4.98 -27.77
N VAL A 228 -1.26 5.05 -29.08
CA VAL A 228 -0.27 5.61 -30.01
C VAL A 228 -0.06 7.11 -29.76
N THR A 229 -1.14 7.85 -29.51
CA THR A 229 -1.08 9.29 -29.21
C THR A 229 -0.34 9.54 -27.88
N ALA A 230 -0.66 8.78 -26.83
CA ALA A 230 0.03 8.89 -25.55
C ALA A 230 1.53 8.55 -25.66
N ALA A 231 1.88 7.55 -26.47
CA ALA A 231 3.28 7.19 -26.72
C ALA A 231 4.05 8.29 -27.49
N ALA A 232 3.36 8.98 -28.41
CA ALA A 232 3.96 10.13 -29.14
C ALA A 232 4.19 11.31 -28.21
N GLU A 233 3.26 11.65 -27.32
CA GLU A 233 3.43 12.69 -26.30
C GLU A 233 4.57 12.35 -25.33
N THR A 234 4.63 11.09 -24.87
CA THR A 234 5.72 10.61 -24.03
C THR A 234 7.08 10.74 -24.72
N ALA A 235 7.18 10.35 -25.97
CA ALA A 235 8.40 10.50 -26.78
C ALA A 235 8.81 11.97 -26.93
N LYS A 236 7.87 12.84 -27.23
CA LYS A 236 8.12 14.29 -27.35
C LYS A 236 8.65 14.90 -26.04
N ASN A 237 8.01 14.56 -24.91
CA ASN A 237 8.44 15.04 -23.59
C ASN A 237 9.84 14.54 -23.21
N ALA A 238 10.25 13.37 -23.71
CA ALA A 238 11.57 12.80 -23.53
C ALA A 238 12.61 13.26 -24.61
N GLY A 239 12.27 14.24 -25.45
CA GLY A 239 13.16 14.75 -26.49
C GLY A 239 13.27 13.87 -27.73
N ASN A 240 12.39 12.89 -27.92
CA ASN A 240 12.31 11.99 -29.07
C ASN A 240 11.16 12.37 -30.03
N ASP A 241 11.03 13.64 -30.40
CA ASP A 241 9.95 14.14 -31.24
C ASP A 241 9.88 13.39 -32.58
N GLY A 242 8.67 13.08 -33.02
CA GLY A 242 8.41 12.29 -34.23
C GLY A 242 8.51 10.78 -34.07
N LYS A 243 8.75 10.28 -32.86
CA LYS A 243 8.79 8.86 -32.49
C LYS A 243 7.67 8.50 -31.51
N TRP A 244 7.64 7.24 -31.07
CA TRP A 244 6.74 6.74 -30.06
C TRP A 244 7.53 6.07 -28.94
N MET A 245 7.27 6.43 -27.69
CA MET A 245 7.97 5.87 -26.54
C MET A 245 6.98 5.19 -25.58
N PHE A 246 7.24 3.92 -25.31
CA PHE A 246 6.51 3.10 -24.36
C PHE A 246 7.38 2.87 -23.12
N THR A 247 6.76 3.00 -21.94
CA THR A 247 7.39 2.85 -20.63
C THR A 247 6.88 1.60 -19.92
N LEU A 248 7.43 1.31 -18.73
CA LEU A 248 6.99 0.20 -17.90
C LEU A 248 5.80 0.57 -16.98
N SER A 249 5.26 1.77 -17.08
CA SER A 249 4.02 2.12 -16.38
C SER A 249 2.85 1.26 -16.92
N LYS A 250 1.96 0.81 -16.05
CA LYS A 250 0.84 -0.07 -16.45
C LYS A 250 0.00 0.51 -17.60
N PRO A 251 -0.37 1.81 -17.63
CA PRO A 251 -1.13 2.37 -18.74
C PRO A 251 -0.41 2.31 -20.10
N SER A 252 0.91 2.24 -20.12
CA SER A 252 1.72 2.07 -21.35
C SER A 252 1.96 0.60 -21.66
N LEU A 253 2.35 -0.20 -20.65
CA LEU A 253 2.73 -1.60 -20.77
C LEU A 253 1.56 -2.51 -21.18
N ILE A 254 0.45 -2.45 -20.43
CA ILE A 254 -0.64 -3.42 -20.58
C ILE A 254 -1.30 -3.32 -21.97
N PRO A 255 -1.71 -2.13 -22.47
CA PRO A 255 -2.25 -2.04 -23.81
C PRO A 255 -1.25 -2.46 -24.91
N PHE A 256 0.05 -2.22 -24.69
CA PHE A 256 1.07 -2.69 -25.62
C PHE A 256 1.09 -4.23 -25.70
N LEU A 257 1.07 -4.92 -24.56
CA LEU A 257 1.05 -6.38 -24.48
C LEU A 257 -0.27 -6.96 -25.03
N GLN A 258 -1.41 -6.27 -24.88
CA GLN A 258 -2.71 -6.72 -25.36
C GLN A 258 -2.88 -6.57 -26.87
N TYR A 259 -2.34 -5.50 -27.49
CA TYR A 259 -2.73 -5.12 -28.84
C TYR A 259 -1.59 -5.08 -29.86
N ALA A 260 -0.33 -4.87 -29.47
CA ALA A 260 0.77 -4.79 -30.42
C ALA A 260 0.95 -6.11 -31.19
N LYS A 261 0.87 -6.07 -32.53
CA LYS A 261 1.05 -7.28 -33.35
C LYS A 261 2.52 -7.73 -33.42
N ASN A 262 3.47 -6.79 -33.28
CA ASN A 262 4.89 -7.11 -33.29
C ASN A 262 5.28 -7.91 -32.03
N ARG A 263 5.46 -9.24 -32.20
CA ARG A 263 5.75 -10.17 -31.09
C ARG A 263 7.09 -9.88 -30.40
N ASP A 264 8.11 -9.51 -31.18
CA ASP A 264 9.45 -9.25 -30.64
C ASP A 264 9.45 -7.99 -29.75
N LEU A 265 8.65 -6.99 -30.11
CA LEU A 265 8.47 -5.81 -29.28
C LEU A 265 7.64 -6.10 -28.01
N ARG A 266 6.64 -7.02 -28.09
CA ARG A 266 5.95 -7.51 -26.89
C ARG A 266 6.93 -8.22 -25.95
N GLU A 267 7.78 -9.11 -26.46
CA GLU A 267 8.83 -9.75 -25.66
C GLU A 267 9.76 -8.72 -25.01
N LYS A 268 10.21 -7.72 -25.78
CA LYS A 268 11.14 -6.70 -25.31
C LYS A 268 10.56 -5.91 -24.13
N ILE A 269 9.34 -5.40 -24.25
CA ILE A 269 8.71 -4.63 -23.17
C ILE A 269 8.32 -5.52 -21.99
N TYR A 270 7.87 -6.76 -22.23
CA TYR A 270 7.58 -7.76 -21.21
C TYR A 270 8.82 -8.04 -20.37
N ARG A 271 9.95 -8.34 -21.01
CA ARG A 271 11.20 -8.56 -20.30
C ARG A 271 11.68 -7.31 -19.57
N GLY A 272 11.51 -6.13 -20.16
CA GLY A 272 11.77 -4.87 -19.49
C GLY A 272 11.06 -4.79 -18.14
N TYR A 273 9.80 -5.18 -18.06
CA TYR A 273 9.02 -5.15 -16.84
C TYR A 273 9.38 -6.27 -15.87
N PHE A 274 9.38 -7.53 -16.34
CA PHE A 274 9.55 -8.71 -15.48
C PHE A 274 11.00 -9.01 -15.10
N MET A 275 11.98 -8.26 -15.64
CA MET A 275 13.40 -8.36 -15.28
C MET A 275 13.90 -7.15 -14.49
N ARG A 276 13.03 -6.28 -14.03
CA ARG A 276 13.42 -5.13 -13.18
C ARG A 276 14.19 -5.60 -11.95
N GLY A 277 15.28 -4.91 -11.65
CA GLY A 277 16.20 -5.27 -10.57
C GLY A 277 16.98 -6.59 -10.79
N ASN A 278 16.96 -7.14 -12.01
CA ASN A 278 17.70 -8.36 -12.40
C ASN A 278 18.45 -8.13 -13.74
N ASN A 279 19.19 -7.04 -13.84
CA ASN A 279 19.87 -6.61 -15.08
C ASN A 279 21.38 -6.48 -14.91
N ASP A 280 21.97 -6.96 -13.82
CA ASP A 280 23.41 -6.89 -13.50
C ASP A 280 23.98 -5.47 -13.62
N ASN A 281 23.16 -4.47 -13.32
CA ASN A 281 23.51 -3.05 -13.34
C ASN A 281 23.59 -2.45 -11.92
N ALA A 282 23.74 -1.14 -11.81
CA ALA A 282 23.83 -0.45 -10.53
C ALA A 282 22.54 -0.55 -9.66
N ASN A 283 21.39 -0.86 -10.28
CA ASN A 283 20.08 -0.98 -9.64
C ASN A 283 19.63 -2.44 -9.49
N ASP A 284 20.59 -3.39 -9.46
CA ASP A 284 20.27 -4.80 -9.29
C ASP A 284 19.91 -5.15 -7.84
N ASN A 285 18.76 -5.81 -7.64
CA ASN A 285 18.22 -6.12 -6.33
C ASN A 285 18.54 -7.55 -5.84
N LYS A 286 19.21 -8.40 -6.63
CA LYS A 286 19.48 -9.79 -6.22
C LYS A 286 20.23 -9.88 -4.88
N LYS A 287 21.27 -9.07 -4.72
CA LYS A 287 22.03 -9.05 -3.48
C LYS A 287 21.21 -8.48 -2.32
N VAL A 288 20.41 -7.44 -2.57
CA VAL A 288 19.53 -6.84 -1.55
C VAL A 288 18.54 -7.88 -1.03
N VAL A 289 17.88 -8.61 -1.91
CA VAL A 289 16.94 -9.69 -1.56
C VAL A 289 17.63 -10.77 -0.73
N ALA A 290 18.79 -11.29 -1.18
CA ALA A 290 19.51 -12.33 -0.47
C ALA A 290 19.92 -11.90 0.96
N ASP A 291 20.42 -10.66 1.11
CA ASP A 291 20.80 -10.12 2.41
C ASP A 291 19.58 -9.92 3.32
N MET A 292 18.44 -9.44 2.78
CA MET A 292 17.20 -9.26 3.57
C MET A 292 16.64 -10.59 4.06
N VAL A 293 16.58 -11.61 3.21
CA VAL A 293 16.10 -12.95 3.58
C VAL A 293 16.95 -13.52 4.70
N ARG A 294 18.28 -13.46 4.57
CA ARG A 294 19.23 -13.91 5.61
C ARG A 294 19.02 -13.18 6.94
N LEU A 295 18.96 -11.85 6.92
CA LEU A 295 18.80 -11.03 8.12
C LEU A 295 17.45 -11.25 8.81
N ARG A 296 16.37 -11.45 8.04
CA ARG A 296 15.05 -11.78 8.58
C ARG A 296 15.04 -13.13 9.28
N ALA A 297 15.70 -14.14 8.70
CA ALA A 297 15.84 -15.44 9.34
C ALA A 297 16.65 -15.33 10.66
N GLU A 298 17.75 -14.59 10.66
CA GLU A 298 18.57 -14.33 11.86
C GLU A 298 17.76 -13.58 12.93
N LYS A 299 16.96 -12.55 12.54
CA LYS A 299 16.07 -11.80 13.43
C LYS A 299 15.05 -12.71 14.10
N ALA A 300 14.38 -13.56 13.32
CA ALA A 300 13.37 -14.47 13.84
C ALA A 300 13.98 -15.43 14.88
N LEU A 301 15.14 -16.02 14.59
CA LEU A 301 15.83 -16.93 15.50
C LEU A 301 16.24 -16.23 16.80
N LEU A 302 16.75 -14.99 16.74
CA LEU A 302 17.07 -14.19 17.92
C LEU A 302 15.85 -13.95 18.82
N LEU A 303 14.66 -13.78 18.20
CA LEU A 303 13.40 -13.56 18.89
C LEU A 303 12.68 -14.86 19.32
N GLY A 304 13.33 -16.02 19.11
CA GLY A 304 12.81 -17.32 19.57
C GLY A 304 11.82 -17.98 18.61
N PHE A 305 11.81 -17.59 17.33
CA PHE A 305 10.99 -18.21 16.30
C PHE A 305 11.85 -19.04 15.34
N ASP A 306 11.31 -20.15 14.83
CA ASP A 306 12.02 -21.04 13.91
C ASP A 306 12.42 -20.37 12.58
N ASN A 307 11.59 -19.42 12.12
CA ASN A 307 11.79 -18.67 10.88
C ASN A 307 10.95 -17.38 10.89
N PHE A 308 11.16 -16.52 9.89
CA PHE A 308 10.49 -15.22 9.84
C PHE A 308 8.97 -15.33 9.55
N ALA A 309 8.54 -16.35 8.80
CA ALA A 309 7.11 -16.60 8.59
C ALA A 309 6.40 -16.93 9.92
N ALA A 310 7.01 -17.77 10.78
CA ALA A 310 6.45 -18.06 12.10
C ALA A 310 6.36 -16.78 12.96
N TYR A 311 7.39 -15.92 12.91
CA TYR A 311 7.39 -14.64 13.60
C TYR A 311 6.25 -13.73 13.12
N THR A 312 6.10 -13.54 11.81
CA THR A 312 5.09 -12.61 11.25
C THR A 312 3.66 -13.13 11.43
N ILE A 313 3.41 -14.39 11.05
CA ILE A 313 2.06 -14.97 10.97
C ILE A 313 1.43 -15.22 12.35
N ALA A 314 2.23 -15.34 13.42
CA ALA A 314 1.71 -15.56 14.78
C ALA A 314 0.65 -14.54 15.23
N GLU A 315 0.77 -13.27 14.76
CA GLU A 315 -0.19 -12.21 15.08
C GLU A 315 -1.36 -12.11 14.10
N ASN A 316 -1.31 -12.82 12.98
CA ASN A 316 -2.34 -12.85 11.95
C ASN A 316 -3.48 -13.83 12.28
N MET A 317 -4.60 -13.76 11.53
CA MET A 317 -5.73 -14.68 11.68
C MET A 317 -5.34 -16.13 11.34
N ALA A 318 -4.42 -16.31 10.38
CA ALA A 318 -3.91 -17.62 9.95
C ALA A 318 -3.09 -18.34 11.03
N LYS A 319 -2.50 -17.65 12.00
CA LYS A 319 -1.77 -18.13 13.18
C LYS A 319 -0.47 -18.89 12.90
N THR A 320 -0.38 -19.70 11.85
CA THR A 320 0.81 -20.52 11.56
C THR A 320 1.16 -20.54 10.07
N PRO A 321 2.45 -20.67 9.72
CA PRO A 321 2.85 -20.87 8.32
C PRO A 321 2.23 -22.10 7.66
N ALA A 322 2.04 -23.18 8.42
CA ALA A 322 1.40 -24.41 7.92
C ALA A 322 -0.04 -24.18 7.45
N ASN A 323 -0.81 -23.35 8.16
CA ASN A 323 -2.16 -22.97 7.74
C ASN A 323 -2.14 -22.19 6.43
N VAL A 324 -1.19 -21.25 6.29
CA VAL A 324 -1.02 -20.46 5.07
C VAL A 324 -0.62 -21.37 3.90
N SER A 325 0.40 -22.22 4.04
CA SER A 325 0.83 -23.14 2.98
C SER A 325 -0.29 -24.07 2.54
N SER A 326 -1.02 -24.68 3.49
CA SER A 326 -2.18 -25.53 3.17
C SER A 326 -3.31 -24.80 2.45
N PHE A 327 -3.53 -23.53 2.78
CA PHE A 327 -4.49 -22.66 2.10
C PHE A 327 -4.07 -22.39 0.66
N LEU A 328 -2.82 -21.97 0.44
CA LEU A 328 -2.26 -21.68 -0.88
C LEU A 328 -2.24 -22.92 -1.79
N ASP A 329 -1.86 -24.08 -1.23
CA ASP A 329 -1.87 -25.37 -1.96
C ASP A 329 -3.27 -25.72 -2.47
N LYS A 330 -4.31 -25.57 -1.64
CA LYS A 330 -5.70 -25.83 -2.04
C LYS A 330 -6.12 -24.93 -3.21
N LEU A 331 -5.77 -23.66 -3.17
CA LEU A 331 -6.07 -22.73 -4.26
C LEU A 331 -5.29 -23.06 -5.53
N MET A 332 -4.00 -23.40 -5.43
CA MET A 332 -3.16 -23.74 -6.57
C MET A 332 -3.64 -25.00 -7.30
N VAL A 333 -4.03 -26.02 -6.54
CA VAL A 333 -4.60 -27.28 -7.09
C VAL A 333 -5.87 -26.99 -7.92
N ALA A 334 -6.70 -26.04 -7.49
CA ALA A 334 -7.90 -25.64 -8.23
C ALA A 334 -7.56 -24.75 -9.46
N ALA A 335 -6.58 -23.85 -9.36
CA ALA A 335 -6.31 -22.82 -10.37
C ALA A 335 -5.48 -23.35 -11.56
N ILE A 336 -4.46 -24.19 -11.35
CA ILE A 336 -3.58 -24.68 -12.44
C ILE A 336 -4.33 -25.37 -13.58
N PRO A 337 -5.32 -26.28 -13.34
CA PRO A 337 -6.08 -26.88 -14.44
C PRO A 337 -6.84 -25.85 -15.28
N VAL A 338 -7.36 -24.79 -14.66
CA VAL A 338 -8.07 -23.70 -15.37
C VAL A 338 -7.08 -22.93 -16.25
N ALA A 339 -5.91 -22.53 -15.70
CA ALA A 339 -4.88 -21.84 -16.47
C ALA A 339 -4.37 -22.66 -17.66
N LYS A 340 -4.17 -23.98 -17.50
CA LYS A 340 -3.78 -24.87 -18.60
C LYS A 340 -4.86 -24.96 -19.69
N LYS A 341 -6.13 -24.93 -19.31
CA LYS A 341 -7.25 -24.89 -20.27
C LYS A 341 -7.26 -23.57 -21.04
N GLU A 342 -7.10 -22.45 -20.35
CA GLU A 342 -7.00 -21.12 -20.97
C GLU A 342 -5.84 -21.04 -21.97
N LEU A 343 -4.64 -21.51 -21.57
CA LEU A 343 -3.47 -21.59 -22.44
C LEU A 343 -3.76 -22.43 -23.70
N ALA A 344 -4.40 -23.60 -23.55
CA ALA A 344 -4.70 -24.46 -24.67
C ALA A 344 -5.72 -23.82 -25.66
N GLU A 345 -6.67 -23.04 -25.17
CA GLU A 345 -7.62 -22.29 -25.99
C GLU A 345 -6.91 -21.15 -26.76
N MET A 346 -6.01 -20.42 -26.11
CA MET A 346 -5.20 -19.38 -26.75
C MET A 346 -4.23 -19.95 -27.79
N GLN A 347 -3.58 -21.10 -27.51
CA GLN A 347 -2.71 -21.76 -28.49
C GLN A 347 -3.47 -22.14 -29.75
N LYS A 348 -4.75 -22.60 -29.66
CA LYS A 348 -5.56 -22.90 -30.82
C LYS A 348 -5.81 -21.66 -31.71
N ILE A 349 -5.99 -20.49 -31.09
CA ILE A 349 -6.13 -19.23 -31.86
C ILE A 349 -4.82 -18.95 -32.61
N ALA A 350 -3.68 -19.06 -31.93
CA ALA A 350 -2.37 -18.86 -32.54
C ALA A 350 -2.14 -19.83 -33.70
N ASP A 351 -2.44 -21.12 -33.52
CA ASP A 351 -2.29 -22.17 -34.54
C ASP A 351 -3.19 -21.88 -35.78
N LEU A 352 -4.42 -21.40 -35.56
CA LEU A 352 -5.34 -21.00 -36.65
C LEU A 352 -4.84 -19.76 -37.41
N GLU A 353 -4.09 -18.89 -36.78
CA GLU A 353 -3.42 -17.73 -37.40
C GLU A 353 -2.11 -18.09 -38.09
N GLY A 354 -1.72 -19.36 -38.08
CA GLY A 354 -0.51 -19.85 -38.73
C GLY A 354 0.77 -19.74 -37.89
N ALA A 355 0.65 -19.56 -36.58
CA ALA A 355 1.80 -19.53 -35.70
C ALA A 355 2.53 -20.89 -35.69
N THR A 356 3.87 -20.82 -35.79
CA THR A 356 4.74 -22.01 -35.76
C THR A 356 5.45 -22.16 -34.40
N PHE A 357 5.07 -21.34 -33.42
CA PHE A 357 5.67 -21.29 -32.07
C PHE A 357 4.65 -21.71 -31.01
N LYS A 358 5.16 -22.14 -29.87
CA LYS A 358 4.36 -22.26 -28.65
C LYS A 358 4.30 -20.92 -27.95
N LEU A 359 3.13 -20.61 -27.38
CA LEU A 359 2.92 -19.37 -26.63
C LEU A 359 3.93 -19.30 -25.49
N GLN A 360 4.39 -18.10 -25.24
CA GLN A 360 5.26 -17.73 -24.14
C GLN A 360 4.55 -16.73 -23.21
N SER A 361 5.15 -16.41 -22.09
CA SER A 361 4.58 -15.48 -21.13
C SER A 361 4.22 -14.10 -21.71
N TRP A 362 5.02 -13.57 -22.65
CA TRP A 362 4.74 -12.31 -23.35
C TRP A 362 3.65 -12.37 -24.42
N ASP A 363 3.13 -13.57 -24.71
CA ASP A 363 2.03 -13.77 -25.65
C ASP A 363 0.69 -13.83 -24.92
N TRP A 364 0.67 -14.05 -23.59
CA TRP A 364 -0.54 -14.30 -22.82
C TRP A 364 -1.57 -13.18 -23.00
N TRP A 365 -1.23 -11.93 -22.72
CA TRP A 365 -2.16 -10.79 -22.82
C TRP A 365 -2.72 -10.63 -24.22
N PHE A 366 -1.89 -10.80 -25.25
CA PHE A 366 -2.28 -10.65 -26.65
C PHE A 366 -3.32 -11.70 -27.07
N TYR A 367 -3.08 -12.96 -26.75
CA TYR A 367 -4.01 -14.03 -27.08
C TYR A 367 -5.18 -14.14 -26.11
N ALA A 368 -5.03 -13.74 -24.87
CA ALA A 368 -6.13 -13.59 -23.93
C ALA A 368 -7.15 -12.54 -24.41
N GLU A 369 -6.68 -11.38 -24.91
CA GLU A 369 -7.59 -10.36 -25.46
C GLU A 369 -8.36 -10.86 -26.68
N LYS A 370 -7.70 -11.58 -27.58
CA LYS A 370 -8.35 -12.22 -28.72
C LYS A 370 -9.39 -13.27 -28.30
N LEU A 371 -9.04 -14.11 -27.30
CA LEU A 371 -9.94 -15.11 -26.76
C LEU A 371 -11.15 -14.48 -26.06
N ARG A 372 -10.93 -13.38 -25.32
CA ARG A 372 -11.99 -12.59 -24.67
C ARG A 372 -12.97 -12.04 -25.70
N LYS A 373 -12.45 -11.44 -26.75
CA LYS A 373 -13.27 -10.93 -27.85
C LYS A 373 -14.05 -12.04 -28.55
N GLN A 374 -13.41 -13.20 -28.79
CA GLN A 374 -14.07 -14.35 -29.46
C GLN A 374 -15.17 -14.98 -28.59
N LYS A 375 -14.96 -15.11 -27.28
CA LYS A 375 -15.90 -15.77 -26.35
C LYS A 375 -17.07 -14.91 -25.93
N TYR A 376 -16.77 -13.62 -25.66
CA TYR A 376 -17.72 -12.72 -25.01
C TYR A 376 -18.12 -11.54 -25.89
N ASP A 377 -17.56 -11.46 -27.10
CA ASP A 377 -17.74 -10.31 -27.99
C ASP A 377 -17.49 -8.98 -27.27
N LEU A 378 -16.49 -8.99 -26.35
CA LEU A 378 -16.11 -7.87 -25.50
C LEU A 378 -14.75 -7.34 -25.92
N ASP A 379 -14.72 -6.08 -26.33
CA ASP A 379 -13.50 -5.31 -26.55
C ASP A 379 -13.40 -4.24 -25.45
N GLU A 380 -12.28 -4.19 -24.77
CA GLU A 380 -12.08 -3.21 -23.69
C GLU A 380 -12.18 -1.76 -24.20
N ASN A 381 -11.85 -1.53 -25.47
CA ASN A 381 -12.01 -0.23 -26.09
C ASN A 381 -13.50 0.19 -26.25
N GLU A 382 -14.44 -0.77 -26.24
CA GLU A 382 -15.87 -0.48 -26.21
C GLU A 382 -16.34 -0.05 -24.81
N LEU A 383 -15.63 -0.47 -23.73
CA LEU A 383 -15.96 -0.16 -22.36
C LEU A 383 -15.38 1.17 -21.87
N LYS A 384 -14.12 1.47 -22.22
CA LYS A 384 -13.40 2.67 -21.78
C LYS A 384 -14.20 3.97 -21.89
N PRO A 385 -14.97 4.24 -22.98
CA PRO A 385 -15.76 5.45 -23.09
C PRO A 385 -16.79 5.67 -21.97
N TYR A 386 -17.19 4.61 -21.25
CA TYR A 386 -18.16 4.66 -20.15
C TYR A 386 -17.50 4.83 -18.78
N PHE A 387 -16.18 4.61 -18.69
CA PHE A 387 -15.44 4.65 -17.44
C PHE A 387 -14.52 5.88 -17.35
N SER A 388 -15.10 7.09 -17.55
CA SER A 388 -14.33 8.29 -17.26
C SER A 388 -14.04 8.35 -15.76
N LEU A 389 -12.80 8.75 -15.39
CA LEU A 389 -12.37 8.83 -13.98
C LEU A 389 -13.37 9.58 -13.10
N THR A 390 -13.90 10.72 -13.58
CA THR A 390 -14.89 11.51 -12.85
C THR A 390 -16.16 10.71 -12.57
N ASN A 391 -16.69 10.00 -13.57
CA ASN A 391 -17.90 9.19 -13.39
C ASN A 391 -17.67 8.02 -12.44
N VAL A 392 -16.53 7.36 -12.54
CA VAL A 392 -16.16 6.23 -11.65
C VAL A 392 -16.03 6.72 -10.20
N ARG A 393 -15.29 7.82 -9.97
CA ARG A 393 -15.18 8.45 -8.65
C ARG A 393 -16.55 8.83 -8.06
N ASP A 394 -17.37 9.51 -8.84
CA ASP A 394 -18.69 9.97 -8.37
C ASP A 394 -19.62 8.77 -8.11
N GLY A 395 -19.50 7.69 -8.90
CA GLY A 395 -20.20 6.44 -8.67
C GLY A 395 -19.76 5.74 -7.38
N MET A 396 -18.47 5.69 -7.14
CA MET A 396 -17.89 5.18 -5.90
C MET A 396 -18.39 5.94 -4.68
N PHE A 397 -18.45 7.28 -4.76
CA PHE A 397 -19.03 8.13 -3.71
C PHE A 397 -20.53 7.87 -3.51
N ALA A 398 -21.27 7.67 -4.60
CA ALA A 398 -22.69 7.36 -4.54
C ALA A 398 -22.97 5.99 -3.88
N VAL A 399 -22.10 4.99 -4.11
CA VAL A 399 -22.17 3.68 -3.42
C VAL A 399 -22.00 3.87 -1.91
N ALA A 400 -20.98 4.60 -1.47
CA ALA A 400 -20.76 4.88 -0.06
C ALA A 400 -21.89 5.70 0.56
N GLY A 401 -22.44 6.64 -0.19
CA GLY A 401 -23.62 7.41 0.21
C GLY A 401 -24.85 6.51 0.44
N LYS A 402 -25.10 5.56 -0.48
CA LYS A 402 -26.19 4.59 -0.33
C LYS A 402 -25.96 3.64 0.85
N LEU A 403 -24.73 3.14 1.06
CA LEU A 403 -24.43 2.19 2.15
C LEU A 403 -24.42 2.86 3.54
N TYR A 404 -23.83 4.05 3.63
CA TYR A 404 -23.48 4.64 4.92
C TYR A 404 -24.05 6.05 5.16
N GLY A 405 -24.71 6.64 4.17
CA GLY A 405 -25.29 7.99 4.26
C GLY A 405 -24.28 9.14 4.17
N ILE A 406 -22.99 8.84 3.94
CA ILE A 406 -21.92 9.86 3.87
C ILE A 406 -21.94 10.64 2.57
N THR A 407 -21.41 11.87 2.61
CA THR A 407 -21.32 12.77 1.45
C THR A 407 -19.90 13.28 1.24
N PHE A 408 -19.57 13.68 0.00
CA PHE A 408 -18.25 14.14 -0.41
C PHE A 408 -18.35 15.50 -1.08
N ASN A 409 -17.72 16.51 -0.48
CA ASN A 409 -17.72 17.89 -0.98
C ASN A 409 -16.32 18.25 -1.48
N LYS A 410 -16.16 18.52 -2.78
CA LYS A 410 -14.87 18.90 -3.34
C LYS A 410 -14.40 20.23 -2.73
N LEU A 411 -13.13 20.26 -2.31
CA LEU A 411 -12.44 21.45 -1.83
C LEU A 411 -11.36 21.83 -2.84
N THR A 412 -11.13 23.15 -3.03
CA THR A 412 -10.16 23.66 -4.00
C THR A 412 -9.08 24.55 -3.39
N ASP A 413 -9.18 24.79 -2.10
CA ASP A 413 -8.37 25.75 -1.34
C ASP A 413 -7.46 25.10 -0.30
N LEU A 414 -7.44 23.76 -0.23
CA LEU A 414 -6.52 23.05 0.65
C LEU A 414 -5.13 22.93 0.01
N PRO A 415 -4.05 23.04 0.80
CA PRO A 415 -2.71 22.75 0.34
C PRO A 415 -2.59 21.31 -0.17
N VAL A 416 -1.91 21.11 -1.29
CA VAL A 416 -1.62 19.79 -1.90
C VAL A 416 -0.14 19.65 -2.19
N TYR A 417 0.37 18.40 -2.15
CA TYR A 417 1.77 18.12 -2.45
C TYR A 417 2.08 18.01 -3.96
N HIS A 418 1.05 17.93 -4.80
CA HIS A 418 1.14 17.95 -6.26
C HIS A 418 -0.14 18.53 -6.86
N ASN A 419 -0.04 19.22 -8.00
CA ASN A 419 -1.18 19.92 -8.63
C ASN A 419 -2.30 19.00 -9.14
N ASP A 420 -2.00 17.72 -9.41
CA ASP A 420 -2.99 16.74 -9.87
C ASP A 420 -3.85 16.16 -8.74
N VAL A 421 -3.53 16.49 -7.48
CA VAL A 421 -4.25 15.96 -6.32
C VAL A 421 -5.55 16.70 -6.12
N GLU A 422 -6.65 15.94 -6.06
CA GLU A 422 -7.97 16.45 -5.68
C GLU A 422 -8.23 16.25 -4.18
N THR A 423 -8.97 17.16 -3.57
CA THR A 423 -9.33 17.09 -2.14
C THR A 423 -10.82 17.16 -1.92
N PHE A 424 -11.31 16.38 -0.95
CA PHE A 424 -12.73 16.30 -0.59
C PHE A 424 -12.91 16.32 0.92
N GLU A 425 -13.91 17.07 1.40
CA GLU A 425 -14.45 16.93 2.75
C GLU A 425 -15.47 15.79 2.75
N VAL A 426 -15.31 14.84 3.65
CA VAL A 426 -16.26 13.76 3.89
C VAL A 426 -17.10 14.10 5.11
N LYS A 427 -18.43 13.96 4.97
CA LYS A 427 -19.41 14.26 6.04
C LYS A 427 -20.30 13.06 6.33
N GLU A 428 -20.68 12.93 7.58
CA GLU A 428 -21.72 12.01 8.03
C GLU A 428 -23.11 12.42 7.50
N ALA A 429 -24.09 11.52 7.63
CA ALA A 429 -25.46 11.75 7.20
C ALA A 429 -26.13 12.96 7.89
N ASP A 430 -25.71 13.31 9.10
CA ASP A 430 -26.18 14.48 9.83
C ASP A 430 -25.46 15.79 9.46
N GLY A 431 -24.51 15.71 8.50
CA GLY A 431 -23.71 16.84 8.02
C GLY A 431 -22.47 17.14 8.86
N SER A 432 -22.20 16.40 9.93
CA SER A 432 -20.98 16.56 10.72
C SER A 432 -19.74 16.13 9.93
N HIS A 433 -18.60 16.77 10.20
CA HIS A 433 -17.32 16.44 9.57
C HIS A 433 -16.85 15.04 9.98
N LEU A 434 -16.42 14.22 9.00
CA LEU A 434 -15.89 12.89 9.23
C LEU A 434 -14.38 12.83 8.98
N GLY A 435 -13.88 13.49 7.93
CA GLY A 435 -12.47 13.52 7.57
C GLY A 435 -12.22 14.21 6.23
N ILE A 436 -10.94 14.24 5.84
CA ILE A 436 -10.49 14.77 4.55
C ILE A 436 -9.92 13.62 3.70
N LEU A 437 -10.26 13.62 2.40
CA LEU A 437 -9.78 12.66 1.42
C LEU A 437 -8.98 13.37 0.33
N TYR A 438 -7.73 12.96 0.14
CA TYR A 438 -6.84 13.33 -0.95
C TYR A 438 -6.86 12.23 -2.00
N LEU A 439 -6.94 12.58 -3.29
CA LEU A 439 -6.98 11.64 -4.41
C LEU A 439 -5.92 12.03 -5.45
N ASP A 440 -4.91 11.19 -5.61
CA ASP A 440 -3.76 11.36 -6.51
C ASP A 440 -3.75 10.26 -7.58
N TYR A 441 -4.26 10.54 -8.75
CA TYR A 441 -4.65 9.53 -9.73
C TYR A 441 -3.56 9.09 -10.71
N TYR A 442 -2.65 10.00 -11.12
CA TYR A 442 -1.86 9.79 -12.34
C TYR A 442 -0.41 9.40 -12.07
N PRO A 443 0.20 8.58 -12.97
CA PRO A 443 1.62 8.24 -12.88
C PRO A 443 2.49 9.47 -13.16
N ARG A 444 3.68 9.49 -12.56
CA ARG A 444 4.75 10.44 -12.82
C ARG A 444 6.11 9.83 -12.49
N GLU A 445 7.18 10.37 -13.02
CA GLU A 445 8.54 9.85 -12.83
C GLU A 445 8.95 9.78 -11.34
N SER A 446 8.43 10.72 -10.55
CA SER A 446 8.69 10.83 -9.11
C SER A 446 7.77 9.98 -8.22
N LYS A 447 6.92 9.13 -8.79
CA LYS A 447 5.92 8.34 -8.05
C LYS A 447 6.23 6.86 -8.13
N GLY A 448 6.08 6.16 -7.01
CA GLY A 448 6.09 4.69 -6.93
C GLY A 448 4.97 4.08 -7.76
N GLY A 449 5.18 2.86 -8.27
CA GLY A 449 4.18 2.14 -9.06
C GLY A 449 3.14 1.45 -8.19
N GLY A 450 1.98 1.12 -8.78
CA GLY A 450 0.86 0.49 -8.08
C GLY A 450 -0.19 1.49 -7.61
N ALA A 451 -0.99 1.10 -6.62
CA ALA A 451 -1.91 1.97 -5.92
C ALA A 451 -1.85 1.66 -4.41
N TRP A 452 -2.14 2.64 -3.58
CA TRP A 452 -2.15 2.47 -2.13
C TRP A 452 -3.00 3.55 -1.44
N CYS A 453 -3.48 3.22 -0.24
CA CYS A 453 -4.12 4.14 0.67
C CYS A 453 -3.25 4.38 1.90
N THR A 454 -3.14 5.63 2.33
CA THR A 454 -2.36 6.04 3.50
C THR A 454 -3.05 7.20 4.21
N ASP A 455 -2.46 7.67 5.32
CA ASP A 455 -2.97 8.84 6.03
C ASP A 455 -1.88 9.86 6.35
N PHE A 456 -2.23 11.14 6.36
CA PHE A 456 -1.41 12.21 6.93
C PHE A 456 -1.74 12.45 8.41
N LEU A 457 -2.95 12.06 8.83
CA LEU A 457 -3.42 12.09 10.20
C LEU A 457 -4.38 10.91 10.41
N SER A 458 -4.08 10.05 11.37
CA SER A 458 -4.96 8.93 11.73
C SER A 458 -6.14 9.41 12.56
N SER A 459 -7.28 8.74 12.43
CA SER A 459 -8.39 8.87 13.39
C SER A 459 -7.93 8.46 14.80
N GLY A 460 -8.45 9.13 15.79
CA GLY A 460 -8.12 8.83 17.18
C GLY A 460 -8.79 9.78 18.17
N TRP A 461 -8.23 9.84 19.39
CA TRP A 461 -8.69 10.73 20.44
C TRP A 461 -7.50 11.47 21.09
N LYS A 462 -7.61 12.81 21.17
CA LYS A 462 -6.65 13.65 21.86
C LYS A 462 -7.41 14.53 22.84
N ASP A 463 -7.03 14.49 24.12
CA ASP A 463 -7.63 15.30 25.19
C ASP A 463 -9.17 15.21 25.24
N ASN A 464 -9.69 13.99 25.12
CA ASN A 464 -11.12 13.65 25.04
C ASN A 464 -11.87 14.28 23.84
N LYS A 465 -11.14 14.70 22.81
CA LYS A 465 -11.72 15.14 21.54
C LYS A 465 -11.35 14.16 20.45
N LYS A 466 -12.31 13.88 19.58
CA LYS A 466 -12.07 13.07 18.37
C LYS A 466 -11.10 13.83 17.45
N VAL A 467 -10.14 13.12 16.90
CA VAL A 467 -9.25 13.58 15.82
C VAL A 467 -9.79 13.00 14.53
N ASP A 468 -10.17 13.87 13.60
CA ASP A 468 -10.71 13.47 12.31
C ASP A 468 -9.56 13.17 11.35
N PRO A 469 -9.62 12.07 10.57
CA PRO A 469 -8.51 11.60 9.76
C PRO A 469 -8.33 12.42 8.48
N ILE A 470 -7.08 12.42 7.98
CA ILE A 470 -6.70 12.94 6.66
C ILE A 470 -6.13 11.77 5.86
N ILE A 471 -6.94 11.22 4.96
CA ILE A 471 -6.64 10.03 4.18
C ILE A 471 -6.17 10.43 2.78
N SER A 472 -5.23 9.66 2.22
CA SER A 472 -4.75 9.83 0.84
C SER A 472 -4.82 8.51 0.09
N ILE A 473 -5.49 8.53 -1.07
CA ILE A 473 -5.46 7.46 -2.07
C ILE A 473 -4.51 7.90 -3.18
N VAL A 474 -3.55 7.04 -3.51
CA VAL A 474 -2.56 7.27 -4.57
C VAL A 474 -2.67 6.16 -5.61
N CYS A 475 -2.78 6.53 -6.88
CA CYS A 475 -2.95 5.62 -8.00
C CYS A 475 -1.96 5.93 -9.14
N ASN A 476 -1.98 5.07 -10.18
CA ASN A 476 -1.20 5.24 -11.39
C ASN A 476 -2.09 4.93 -12.62
N PHE A 477 -3.22 5.64 -12.72
CA PHE A 477 -4.23 5.42 -13.75
C PHE A 477 -3.90 6.12 -15.07
N THR A 478 -4.55 5.67 -16.15
CA THR A 478 -4.46 6.29 -17.47
C THR A 478 -4.79 7.79 -17.39
N PRO A 479 -3.83 8.68 -17.72
CA PRO A 479 -4.07 10.12 -17.68
C PRO A 479 -4.93 10.60 -18.85
N PRO A 480 -5.48 11.82 -18.79
CA PRO A 480 -6.11 12.45 -19.94
C PRO A 480 -5.09 12.66 -21.07
N THR A 481 -5.54 12.59 -22.31
CA THR A 481 -4.67 12.73 -23.50
C THR A 481 -5.32 13.65 -24.52
N GLY A 482 -4.72 14.78 -24.82
CA GLY A 482 -5.31 15.82 -25.68
C GLY A 482 -6.65 16.29 -25.12
N ASP A 483 -7.71 16.29 -25.95
CA ASP A 483 -9.07 16.66 -25.53
C ASP A 483 -9.85 15.50 -24.88
N MET A 484 -9.24 14.33 -24.73
CA MET A 484 -9.90 13.15 -24.16
C MET A 484 -9.66 13.12 -22.64
N PRO A 485 -10.73 12.99 -21.81
CA PRO A 485 -10.57 12.85 -20.38
C PRO A 485 -9.86 11.53 -20.01
N ALA A 486 -9.45 11.37 -18.77
CA ALA A 486 -8.97 10.11 -18.27
C ALA A 486 -10.08 9.04 -18.39
N LEU A 487 -9.85 8.04 -19.22
CA LEU A 487 -10.74 6.90 -19.46
C LEU A 487 -10.07 5.66 -18.87
N LEU A 488 -10.65 5.13 -17.81
CA LEU A 488 -10.12 3.98 -17.09
C LEU A 488 -10.43 2.68 -17.82
N ASN A 489 -9.56 1.70 -17.67
CA ASN A 489 -9.88 0.32 -17.95
C ASN A 489 -10.61 -0.32 -16.75
N TRP A 490 -11.01 -1.58 -16.88
CA TRP A 490 -11.73 -2.27 -15.80
C TRP A 490 -10.87 -2.49 -14.55
N ASP A 491 -9.59 -2.82 -14.71
CA ASP A 491 -8.65 -3.01 -13.60
C ASP A 491 -8.45 -1.71 -12.81
N GLU A 492 -8.25 -0.58 -13.50
CA GLU A 492 -8.13 0.75 -12.89
C GLU A 492 -9.42 1.16 -12.15
N THR A 493 -10.59 0.83 -12.72
CA THR A 493 -11.90 1.09 -12.10
C THR A 493 -12.05 0.29 -10.80
N SER A 494 -11.76 -1.01 -10.83
CA SER A 494 -11.80 -1.88 -9.65
C SER A 494 -10.79 -1.44 -8.59
N THR A 495 -9.58 -1.06 -9.01
CA THR A 495 -8.53 -0.55 -8.11
C THR A 495 -8.97 0.71 -7.36
N LEU A 496 -9.69 1.65 -8.02
CA LEU A 496 -10.18 2.84 -7.33
C LEU A 496 -11.20 2.48 -6.22
N PHE A 497 -12.08 1.52 -6.47
CA PHE A 497 -13.00 1.02 -5.43
C PHE A 497 -12.25 0.31 -4.31
N HIS A 498 -11.18 -0.44 -4.64
CA HIS A 498 -10.31 -1.08 -3.67
C HIS A 498 -9.68 -0.08 -2.70
N GLU A 499 -8.95 0.91 -3.22
CA GLU A 499 -8.28 1.92 -2.41
C GLU A 499 -9.28 2.73 -1.57
N PHE A 500 -10.47 2.93 -2.12
CA PHE A 500 -11.54 3.60 -1.39
C PHE A 500 -12.09 2.76 -0.22
N GLY A 501 -12.08 1.44 -0.31
CA GLY A 501 -12.40 0.57 0.81
C GLY A 501 -11.44 0.76 1.99
N HIS A 502 -10.14 0.89 1.72
CA HIS A 502 -9.15 1.29 2.74
C HIS A 502 -9.42 2.69 3.30
N ALA A 503 -9.77 3.64 2.44
CA ALA A 503 -10.11 5.00 2.89
C ALA A 503 -11.34 5.00 3.80
N LEU A 504 -12.39 4.24 3.49
CA LEU A 504 -13.55 4.07 4.37
C LEU A 504 -13.16 3.46 5.72
N HIS A 505 -12.25 2.46 5.72
CA HIS A 505 -11.73 1.90 6.96
C HIS A 505 -11.04 2.97 7.82
N GLY A 506 -10.14 3.78 7.24
CA GLY A 506 -9.48 4.88 7.95
C GLY A 506 -10.44 5.97 8.43
N LEU A 507 -11.43 6.35 7.60
CA LEU A 507 -12.45 7.36 7.93
C LEU A 507 -13.38 6.92 9.07
N PHE A 508 -13.77 5.65 9.11
CA PHE A 508 -14.73 5.14 10.11
C PHE A 508 -14.08 4.65 11.40
N THR A 509 -12.76 4.49 11.45
CA THR A 509 -12.05 4.06 12.65
C THR A 509 -12.33 4.99 13.84
N GLN A 510 -12.66 4.43 15.01
CA GLN A 510 -13.01 5.18 16.24
C GLN A 510 -12.37 4.58 17.50
N GLY A 511 -11.12 4.11 17.42
CA GLY A 511 -10.41 3.61 18.58
C GLY A 511 -9.99 4.75 19.54
N LYS A 512 -10.09 4.51 20.87
CA LYS A 512 -9.64 5.47 21.89
C LYS A 512 -8.11 5.57 21.97
N TYR A 513 -7.41 4.50 21.65
CA TYR A 513 -5.96 4.38 21.82
C TYR A 513 -5.31 4.17 20.47
N THR A 514 -4.23 4.90 20.20
CA THR A 514 -3.50 4.86 18.93
C THR A 514 -3.07 3.43 18.58
N ARG A 515 -2.65 2.65 19.58
CA ARG A 515 -2.18 1.28 19.35
C ARG A 515 -3.28 0.30 18.89
N THR A 516 -4.53 0.57 19.18
CA THR A 516 -5.66 -0.30 18.80
C THR A 516 -6.55 0.29 17.73
N ALA A 517 -6.58 1.62 17.57
CA ALA A 517 -7.41 2.29 16.56
C ALA A 517 -7.01 1.86 15.14
N GLY A 518 -7.87 1.11 14.45
CA GLY A 518 -7.61 0.64 13.09
C GLY A 518 -6.48 -0.39 12.94
N ASN A 519 -5.83 -0.79 14.02
CA ASN A 519 -4.69 -1.71 13.98
C ASN A 519 -5.16 -3.17 13.98
N VAL A 520 -5.55 -3.64 12.81
CA VAL A 520 -6.04 -4.99 12.55
C VAL A 520 -4.91 -5.96 12.19
N PRO A 521 -5.11 -7.29 12.28
CA PRO A 521 -4.19 -8.27 11.71
C PRO A 521 -3.95 -8.01 10.22
N GLN A 522 -2.73 -8.28 9.72
CA GLN A 522 -2.37 -8.01 8.33
C GLN A 522 -3.27 -8.77 7.34
N ASP A 523 -3.70 -9.98 7.67
CA ASP A 523 -4.62 -10.78 6.85
C ASP A 523 -6.11 -10.42 7.02
N TYR A 524 -6.40 -9.31 7.71
CA TYR A 524 -7.70 -8.66 7.77
C TYR A 524 -7.72 -7.33 6.98
N VAL A 525 -6.57 -6.68 6.83
CA VAL A 525 -6.47 -5.30 6.33
C VAL A 525 -7.09 -5.11 4.94
N GLU A 526 -7.09 -6.17 4.11
CA GLU A 526 -7.64 -6.16 2.75
C GLU A 526 -9.15 -6.48 2.68
N LEU A 527 -9.80 -6.81 3.80
CA LEU A 527 -11.26 -7.04 3.79
C LEU A 527 -12.04 -5.78 3.38
N PRO A 528 -11.79 -4.58 3.93
CA PRO A 528 -12.50 -3.37 3.53
C PRO A 528 -12.32 -3.01 2.06
N SER A 529 -11.10 -3.15 1.54
CA SER A 529 -10.76 -2.83 0.16
C SER A 529 -11.43 -3.79 -0.82
N GLN A 530 -11.23 -5.09 -0.64
CA GLN A 530 -11.74 -6.11 -1.56
C GLN A 530 -13.26 -6.23 -1.55
N VAL A 531 -13.92 -5.99 -0.41
CA VAL A 531 -15.38 -6.01 -0.37
C VAL A 531 -15.98 -4.87 -1.20
N MET A 532 -15.32 -3.70 -1.23
CA MET A 532 -15.80 -2.56 -2.03
C MET A 532 -15.69 -2.79 -3.54
N GLU A 533 -14.70 -3.55 -4.01
CA GLU A 533 -14.55 -3.92 -5.42
C GLU A 533 -15.81 -4.60 -5.98
N ASN A 534 -16.52 -5.38 -5.16
CA ASN A 534 -17.69 -6.12 -5.62
C ASN A 534 -18.82 -5.22 -6.13
N TRP A 535 -19.00 -4.03 -5.52
CA TRP A 535 -20.02 -3.09 -5.99
C TRP A 535 -19.70 -2.52 -7.36
N ALA A 536 -18.44 -2.32 -7.72
CA ALA A 536 -18.05 -1.70 -9.00
C ALA A 536 -18.69 -2.40 -10.20
N GLY A 537 -18.79 -3.73 -10.17
CA GLY A 537 -19.30 -4.55 -11.28
C GLY A 537 -20.79 -4.89 -11.22
N GLU A 538 -21.50 -4.56 -10.15
CA GLU A 538 -22.92 -4.89 -10.05
C GLU A 538 -23.76 -4.10 -11.07
N PRO A 539 -24.71 -4.72 -11.77
CA PRO A 539 -25.48 -4.06 -12.83
C PRO A 539 -26.18 -2.79 -12.37
N GLU A 540 -26.70 -2.77 -11.17
CA GLU A 540 -27.33 -1.57 -10.58
C GLU A 540 -26.32 -0.44 -10.43
N VAL A 541 -25.12 -0.74 -9.96
CA VAL A 541 -24.05 0.24 -9.72
C VAL A 541 -23.45 0.72 -11.04
N LEU A 542 -23.23 -0.18 -12.02
CA LEU A 542 -22.78 0.21 -13.36
C LEU A 542 -23.75 1.23 -14.00
N ARG A 543 -25.06 1.04 -13.88
CA ARG A 543 -26.03 2.02 -14.39
C ARG A 543 -25.99 3.37 -13.68
N MET A 544 -25.48 3.44 -12.45
CA MET A 544 -25.33 4.71 -11.72
C MET A 544 -24.18 5.54 -12.29
N TYR A 545 -23.03 4.92 -12.58
CA TYR A 545 -21.83 5.69 -12.90
C TYR A 545 -21.30 5.50 -14.32
N ALA A 546 -21.47 4.34 -14.95
CA ALA A 546 -20.90 4.08 -16.26
C ALA A 546 -21.66 4.83 -17.34
N LYS A 547 -21.24 6.05 -17.65
CA LYS A 547 -21.85 6.94 -18.64
C LYS A 547 -20.83 7.33 -19.69
N HIS A 548 -21.24 7.29 -20.95
CA HIS A 548 -20.38 7.65 -22.08
C HIS A 548 -19.90 9.10 -21.97
N TYR A 549 -18.58 9.33 -21.99
CA TYR A 549 -17.95 10.61 -21.67
C TYR A 549 -18.35 11.77 -22.60
N LYS A 550 -18.75 11.47 -23.87
CA LYS A 550 -19.22 12.50 -24.83
C LYS A 550 -20.72 12.71 -24.82
N THR A 551 -21.51 11.61 -24.73
CA THR A 551 -22.97 11.70 -24.91
C THR A 551 -23.72 11.74 -23.58
N GLY A 552 -23.11 11.28 -22.49
CA GLY A 552 -23.74 11.12 -21.17
C GLY A 552 -24.71 9.92 -21.10
N GLU A 553 -24.81 9.12 -22.17
CA GLU A 553 -25.66 7.93 -22.19
C GLU A 553 -25.14 6.87 -21.22
N VAL A 554 -26.06 6.26 -20.50
CA VAL A 554 -25.75 5.14 -19.58
C VAL A 554 -25.27 3.94 -20.39
N ILE A 555 -24.33 3.18 -19.85
CA ILE A 555 -23.82 1.95 -20.44
C ILE A 555 -24.97 1.03 -20.85
N PRO A 556 -25.01 0.52 -22.08
CA PRO A 556 -26.08 -0.37 -22.55
C PRO A 556 -26.09 -1.70 -21.79
N ASP A 557 -27.29 -2.26 -21.54
CA ASP A 557 -27.44 -3.55 -20.87
C ASP A 557 -26.67 -4.67 -21.57
N VAL A 558 -26.49 -4.58 -22.89
CA VAL A 558 -25.68 -5.55 -23.65
C VAL A 558 -24.23 -5.55 -23.20
N LEU A 559 -23.63 -4.38 -22.89
CA LEU A 559 -22.27 -4.28 -22.37
C LEU A 559 -22.20 -4.72 -20.91
N ILE A 560 -23.19 -4.38 -20.08
CA ILE A 560 -23.29 -4.88 -18.70
C ILE A 560 -23.30 -6.41 -18.70
N ASN A 561 -24.12 -7.04 -19.54
CA ASN A 561 -24.18 -8.50 -19.65
C ASN A 561 -22.86 -9.09 -20.14
N LYS A 562 -22.14 -8.44 -21.07
CA LYS A 562 -20.81 -8.87 -21.51
C LYS A 562 -19.79 -8.80 -20.35
N ILE A 563 -19.81 -7.75 -19.53
CA ILE A 563 -18.97 -7.62 -18.32
C ILE A 563 -19.27 -8.77 -17.35
N GLN A 564 -20.55 -9.01 -17.03
CA GLN A 564 -20.96 -10.08 -16.12
C GLN A 564 -20.51 -11.47 -16.62
N ASN A 565 -20.74 -11.75 -17.90
CA ASN A 565 -20.39 -13.03 -18.51
C ASN A 565 -18.86 -13.23 -18.60
N SER A 566 -18.10 -12.14 -18.74
CA SER A 566 -16.62 -12.20 -18.78
C SER A 566 -15.97 -12.26 -17.39
N GLY A 567 -16.72 -12.17 -16.31
CA GLY A 567 -16.19 -12.16 -14.95
C GLY A 567 -15.39 -13.41 -14.55
N LEU A 568 -15.63 -14.54 -15.24
CA LEU A 568 -14.86 -15.79 -15.08
C LEU A 568 -13.72 -15.95 -16.09
N PHE A 569 -13.50 -14.96 -16.96
CA PHE A 569 -12.45 -15.00 -17.96
C PHE A 569 -11.08 -14.80 -17.33
N ASN A 570 -10.08 -15.56 -17.80
CA ASN A 570 -8.67 -15.47 -17.38
C ASN A 570 -8.42 -15.75 -15.87
N GLN A 571 -9.39 -16.34 -15.18
CA GLN A 571 -9.28 -16.60 -13.75
C GLN A 571 -8.21 -17.65 -13.41
N GLY A 572 -7.89 -18.54 -14.34
CA GLY A 572 -6.76 -19.46 -14.19
C GLY A 572 -5.44 -18.69 -14.08
N PHE A 573 -5.19 -17.77 -15.00
CA PHE A 573 -3.99 -16.92 -15.01
C PHE A 573 -3.92 -16.04 -13.75
N ASP A 574 -4.96 -15.26 -13.48
CA ASP A 574 -4.99 -14.28 -12.39
C ASP A 574 -4.75 -14.94 -11.03
N ASN A 575 -5.34 -16.12 -10.81
CA ASN A 575 -5.12 -16.84 -9.55
C ASN A 575 -3.72 -17.49 -9.48
N VAL A 576 -3.25 -18.11 -10.57
CA VAL A 576 -1.96 -18.79 -10.59
C VAL A 576 -0.80 -17.82 -10.39
N GLU A 577 -0.79 -16.66 -11.09
CA GLU A 577 0.27 -15.64 -10.90
C GLU A 577 0.29 -15.11 -9.46
N TYR A 578 -0.90 -14.92 -8.88
CA TYR A 578 -1.05 -14.37 -7.52
C TYR A 578 -0.61 -15.36 -6.44
N ILE A 579 -1.07 -16.61 -6.55
CA ILE A 579 -0.69 -17.68 -5.62
C ILE A 579 0.82 -17.96 -5.73
N ALA A 580 1.38 -17.93 -6.94
CA ALA A 580 2.82 -18.12 -7.17
C ALA A 580 3.65 -17.08 -6.43
N ALA A 581 3.26 -15.80 -6.47
CA ALA A 581 3.93 -14.75 -5.69
C ALA A 581 3.78 -14.96 -4.17
N SER A 582 2.58 -15.40 -3.71
CA SER A 582 2.35 -15.67 -2.29
C SER A 582 3.18 -16.86 -1.77
N VAL A 583 3.32 -17.92 -2.59
CA VAL A 583 4.19 -19.07 -2.26
C VAL A 583 5.65 -18.66 -2.23
N LEU A 584 6.10 -17.85 -3.19
CA LEU A 584 7.48 -17.36 -3.22
C LEU A 584 7.84 -16.56 -1.97
N ASP A 585 6.92 -15.70 -1.51
CA ASP A 585 7.07 -14.97 -0.25
C ASP A 585 7.21 -15.91 0.95
N ILE A 586 6.30 -16.87 1.08
CA ILE A 586 6.33 -17.82 2.19
C ILE A 586 7.59 -18.70 2.13
N ASP A 587 7.98 -19.20 0.96
CA ASP A 587 9.18 -20.04 0.79
C ASP A 587 10.46 -19.31 1.22
N TYR A 588 10.63 -18.02 0.87
CA TYR A 588 11.74 -17.22 1.39
C TYR A 588 11.76 -17.13 2.90
N HIS A 589 10.61 -16.93 3.50
CA HIS A 589 10.50 -16.62 4.94
C HIS A 589 10.34 -17.85 5.84
N LEU A 590 10.17 -19.04 5.25
CA LEU A 590 10.32 -20.34 5.93
C LEU A 590 11.77 -20.76 6.12
N LEU A 591 12.73 -20.10 5.46
CA LEU A 591 14.14 -20.40 5.61
C LEU A 591 14.62 -20.10 7.03
N SER A 592 15.38 -21.06 7.58
CA SER A 592 16.10 -20.87 8.85
C SER A 592 17.57 -20.53 8.58
N PRO A 593 18.27 -19.83 9.51
CA PRO A 593 19.68 -19.53 9.32
C PRO A 593 20.53 -20.77 8.99
N PRO A 594 21.51 -20.67 8.08
CA PRO A 594 22.11 -19.44 7.53
C PRO A 594 21.32 -18.76 6.39
N ALA A 595 20.22 -19.31 5.87
CA ALA A 595 19.36 -18.73 4.84
C ALA A 595 20.11 -18.06 3.67
N ILE A 596 21.13 -18.76 3.14
CA ILE A 596 21.93 -18.27 2.01
C ILE A 596 21.26 -18.75 0.73
N VAL A 597 20.88 -17.81 -0.15
CA VAL A 597 20.17 -18.12 -1.39
C VAL A 597 20.83 -17.49 -2.60
N ASP A 598 20.86 -18.21 -3.72
CA ASP A 598 20.91 -17.61 -5.05
C ASP A 598 19.46 -17.28 -5.45
N VAL A 599 19.16 -16.01 -5.58
CA VAL A 599 17.77 -15.49 -5.71
C VAL A 599 17.06 -16.07 -6.92
N ILE A 600 17.75 -16.19 -8.06
CA ILE A 600 17.13 -16.66 -9.31
C ILE A 600 16.92 -18.18 -9.28
N SER A 601 17.90 -18.93 -8.78
CA SER A 601 17.75 -20.37 -8.60
C SER A 601 16.67 -20.72 -7.60
N PHE A 602 16.61 -20.00 -6.47
CA PHE A 602 15.59 -20.18 -5.45
C PHE A 602 14.18 -19.94 -5.99
N GLU A 603 13.96 -18.81 -6.68
CA GLU A 603 12.68 -18.52 -7.34
C GLU A 603 12.27 -19.64 -8.29
N LYS A 604 13.19 -20.10 -9.14
CA LYS A 604 12.95 -21.19 -10.08
C LYS A 604 12.57 -22.51 -9.39
N GLU A 605 13.27 -22.85 -8.31
CA GLU A 605 12.99 -24.07 -7.51
C GLU A 605 11.64 -23.96 -6.79
N SER A 606 11.32 -22.82 -6.19
CA SER A 606 10.03 -22.56 -5.54
C SER A 606 8.87 -22.71 -6.54
N MET A 607 8.99 -22.11 -7.71
CA MET A 607 7.96 -22.21 -8.76
C MET A 607 7.84 -23.62 -9.33
N ALA A 608 8.92 -24.36 -9.43
CA ALA A 608 8.87 -25.75 -9.88
C ALA A 608 8.12 -26.67 -8.91
N LYS A 609 8.25 -26.44 -7.58
CA LYS A 609 7.53 -27.22 -6.55
C LYS A 609 6.03 -27.16 -6.69
N ILE A 610 5.48 -25.98 -7.03
CA ILE A 610 4.04 -25.79 -7.20
C ILE A 610 3.54 -26.15 -8.60
N GLY A 611 4.43 -26.63 -9.50
CA GLY A 611 4.07 -27.01 -10.87
C GLY A 611 3.64 -25.82 -11.73
N LEU A 612 4.21 -24.63 -11.49
CA LEU A 612 3.94 -23.43 -12.29
C LEU A 612 4.30 -23.68 -13.76
N ILE A 613 3.38 -23.34 -14.67
CA ILE A 613 3.64 -23.45 -16.10
C ILE A 613 4.53 -22.30 -16.59
N GLY A 614 5.35 -22.56 -17.60
CA GLY A 614 6.36 -21.59 -18.09
C GLY A 614 5.79 -20.32 -18.68
N GLU A 615 4.54 -20.37 -19.13
CA GLU A 615 3.80 -19.26 -19.76
C GLU A 615 3.22 -18.29 -18.73
N ILE A 616 3.23 -18.63 -17.45
CA ILE A 616 2.83 -17.75 -16.34
C ILE A 616 4.03 -17.52 -15.44
N TRP A 617 4.42 -16.27 -15.24
CA TRP A 617 5.39 -15.87 -14.24
C TRP A 617 4.68 -15.39 -12.98
N PRO A 618 5.30 -15.48 -11.79
CA PRO A 618 4.71 -14.90 -10.59
C PRO A 618 4.37 -13.42 -10.81
N ARG A 619 3.24 -12.98 -10.29
CA ARG A 619 2.80 -11.56 -10.35
C ARG A 619 3.91 -10.59 -9.93
N TYR A 620 4.66 -10.97 -8.93
CA TYR A 620 5.89 -10.32 -8.50
C TYR A 620 7.02 -11.35 -8.46
N ARG A 621 8.12 -11.04 -9.14
CA ARG A 621 9.36 -11.79 -9.04
C ARG A 621 10.24 -11.19 -7.96
N SER A 622 11.17 -11.96 -7.45
CA SER A 622 12.03 -11.63 -6.30
C SER A 622 12.62 -10.22 -6.36
N THR A 623 13.12 -9.79 -7.51
CA THR A 623 13.91 -8.55 -7.66
C THR A 623 13.08 -7.26 -7.77
N TYR A 624 11.76 -7.38 -7.93
CA TYR A 624 10.84 -6.23 -7.94
C TYR A 624 9.62 -6.41 -7.04
N PHE A 625 9.69 -7.32 -6.07
CA PHE A 625 8.63 -7.61 -5.12
C PHE A 625 8.61 -6.59 -3.97
N ALA A 626 8.27 -5.34 -4.28
CA ALA A 626 8.27 -4.23 -3.32
C ALA A 626 7.44 -4.54 -2.07
N HIS A 627 6.26 -5.16 -2.20
CA HIS A 627 5.40 -5.51 -1.06
C HIS A 627 6.16 -6.20 0.07
N ILE A 628 7.02 -7.17 -0.27
CA ILE A 628 7.71 -7.97 0.75
C ILE A 628 9.11 -7.44 1.09
N PHE A 629 9.75 -6.66 0.22
CA PHE A 629 11.12 -6.18 0.45
C PHE A 629 11.20 -4.68 0.75
N ASP A 630 10.14 -3.91 0.50
CA ASP A 630 10.06 -2.47 0.79
C ASP A 630 8.77 -2.12 1.55
N GLY A 631 7.63 -2.70 1.21
CA GLY A 631 6.30 -2.36 1.73
C GLY A 631 5.86 -3.04 3.04
N GLY A 632 6.73 -3.79 3.73
CA GLY A 632 6.39 -4.39 5.04
C GLY A 632 5.56 -5.68 5.01
N TYR A 633 5.25 -6.26 3.84
CA TYR A 633 4.47 -7.50 3.68
C TYR A 633 5.32 -8.78 3.71
N GLY A 634 6.54 -8.76 4.24
CA GLY A 634 7.38 -9.98 4.33
C GLY A 634 6.72 -11.10 5.10
N ALA A 635 6.58 -12.29 4.51
CA ALA A 635 5.76 -13.42 4.95
C ALA A 635 4.26 -13.08 5.08
N GLY A 636 3.79 -12.08 4.32
CA GLY A 636 2.46 -11.52 4.45
C GLY A 636 1.72 -11.32 3.12
N TYR A 637 2.30 -11.65 1.97
CA TYR A 637 1.62 -11.41 0.70
C TYR A 637 0.37 -12.29 0.49
N TYR A 638 0.27 -13.43 1.16
CA TYR A 638 -0.92 -14.28 1.18
C TYR A 638 -2.19 -13.59 1.70
N VAL A 639 -2.05 -12.49 2.43
CA VAL A 639 -3.15 -11.77 3.09
C VAL A 639 -4.25 -11.34 2.12
N TYR A 640 -3.87 -10.99 0.88
CA TYR A 640 -4.82 -10.66 -0.18
C TYR A 640 -5.74 -11.83 -0.56
N LEU A 641 -5.19 -13.04 -0.64
CA LEU A 641 -5.96 -14.25 -0.92
C LEU A 641 -6.78 -14.68 0.30
N TRP A 642 -6.24 -14.48 1.50
CA TRP A 642 -6.95 -14.75 2.75
C TRP A 642 -8.14 -13.79 2.92
N ALA A 643 -7.92 -12.50 2.73
CA ALA A 643 -8.99 -11.51 2.79
C ALA A 643 -10.02 -11.69 1.67
N ALA A 644 -9.63 -12.24 0.51
CA ALA A 644 -10.56 -12.58 -0.56
C ALA A 644 -11.61 -13.63 -0.15
N VAL A 645 -11.27 -14.50 0.80
CA VAL A 645 -12.28 -15.43 1.40
C VAL A 645 -13.29 -14.64 2.23
N LEU A 646 -12.79 -13.68 3.04
CA LEU A 646 -13.64 -12.84 3.88
C LEU A 646 -14.56 -11.96 3.03
N ASP A 647 -13.98 -11.30 1.99
CA ASP A 647 -14.71 -10.40 1.08
C ASP A 647 -15.81 -11.13 0.32
N ALA A 648 -15.50 -12.30 -0.27
CA ALA A 648 -16.45 -13.06 -1.06
C ALA A 648 -17.61 -13.56 -0.20
N ASP A 649 -17.35 -14.04 1.02
CA ASP A 649 -18.39 -14.47 1.96
C ASP A 649 -19.21 -13.28 2.50
N ALA A 650 -18.57 -12.13 2.75
CA ALA A 650 -19.24 -10.91 3.19
C ALA A 650 -20.18 -10.36 2.11
N PHE A 651 -19.73 -10.26 0.86
CA PHE A 651 -20.56 -9.76 -0.22
C PHE A 651 -21.67 -10.74 -0.61
N ASP A 652 -21.40 -12.06 -0.55
CA ASP A 652 -22.44 -13.09 -0.73
C ASP A 652 -23.58 -12.94 0.32
N TYR A 653 -23.23 -12.49 1.54
CA TYR A 653 -24.24 -12.20 2.57
C TYR A 653 -25.13 -11.02 2.21
N PHE A 654 -24.58 -9.95 1.62
CA PHE A 654 -25.40 -8.86 1.06
C PHE A 654 -26.31 -9.38 -0.07
N LYS A 655 -25.80 -10.20 -0.99
CA LYS A 655 -26.61 -10.81 -2.06
C LYS A 655 -27.73 -11.70 -1.54
N GLN A 656 -27.47 -12.50 -0.51
CA GLN A 656 -28.49 -13.36 0.13
C GLN A 656 -29.64 -12.57 0.76
N SER A 657 -29.43 -11.31 1.15
CA SER A 657 -30.50 -10.44 1.65
C SER A 657 -31.48 -9.97 0.58
N GLY A 658 -31.12 -10.15 -0.71
CA GLY A 658 -31.90 -9.65 -1.85
C GLY A 658 -31.69 -8.15 -2.17
N ASP A 659 -30.90 -7.45 -1.39
CA ASP A 659 -30.56 -6.04 -1.58
C ASP A 659 -29.07 -5.78 -1.24
N ILE A 660 -28.27 -5.47 -2.25
CA ILE A 660 -26.83 -5.17 -2.06
C ILE A 660 -26.58 -3.86 -1.30
N PHE A 661 -27.60 -3.04 -1.10
CA PHE A 661 -27.59 -1.82 -0.29
C PHE A 661 -28.36 -1.97 1.03
N ASN A 662 -28.59 -3.19 1.51
CA ASN A 662 -29.27 -3.46 2.76
C ASN A 662 -28.67 -2.67 3.92
N GLN A 663 -29.46 -1.77 4.51
CA GLN A 663 -28.99 -0.80 5.50
C GLN A 663 -28.59 -1.45 6.82
N ASP A 664 -29.25 -2.52 7.24
CA ASP A 664 -28.93 -3.21 8.48
C ASP A 664 -27.59 -3.93 8.34
N LEU A 665 -27.33 -4.58 7.19
CA LEU A 665 -26.05 -5.21 6.91
C LEU A 665 -24.93 -4.17 6.74
N ALA A 666 -25.18 -3.06 6.02
CA ALA A 666 -24.23 -1.98 5.85
C ALA A 666 -23.84 -1.37 7.22
N LYS A 667 -24.83 -1.11 8.07
CA LYS A 667 -24.59 -0.62 9.43
C LYS A 667 -23.81 -1.62 10.28
N SER A 668 -24.17 -2.91 10.21
CA SER A 668 -23.47 -3.97 10.95
C SER A 668 -22.02 -4.12 10.46
N PHE A 669 -21.77 -4.06 9.13
CA PHE A 669 -20.43 -4.11 8.56
C PHE A 669 -19.61 -2.90 8.99
N ARG A 670 -20.17 -1.68 8.88
CA ARG A 670 -19.52 -0.45 9.33
C ARG A 670 -19.09 -0.54 10.78
N ILE A 671 -20.00 -0.92 11.69
CA ILE A 671 -19.70 -0.96 13.13
C ILE A 671 -18.66 -2.03 13.43
N ASN A 672 -18.89 -3.28 13.00
CA ASN A 672 -18.11 -4.43 13.43
C ASN A 672 -16.79 -4.60 12.66
N CYS A 673 -16.77 -4.23 11.35
CA CYS A 673 -15.63 -4.47 10.48
C CYS A 673 -14.80 -3.23 10.16
N LEU A 674 -15.36 -2.02 10.28
CA LEU A 674 -14.65 -0.79 9.94
C LEU A 674 -14.38 0.12 11.16
N THR A 675 -15.36 0.25 12.10
CA THR A 675 -15.26 1.21 13.21
C THR A 675 -14.54 0.62 14.43
N GLU A 676 -14.94 -0.59 14.84
CA GLU A 676 -14.44 -1.25 16.06
C GLU A 676 -13.16 -2.06 15.82
N CYS A 677 -12.66 -2.07 14.61
CA CYS A 677 -11.52 -2.89 14.25
C CYS A 677 -10.23 -2.52 15.02
N GLY A 678 -9.48 -3.56 15.43
CA GLY A 678 -8.32 -3.43 16.30
C GLY A 678 -8.63 -3.58 17.81
N ASN A 679 -9.87 -3.29 18.22
CA ASN A 679 -10.31 -3.46 19.62
C ASN A 679 -10.55 -4.92 19.99
N ASP A 680 -10.69 -5.84 19.01
CA ASP A 680 -10.88 -7.27 19.21
C ASP A 680 -10.09 -8.07 18.15
N ASP A 681 -10.10 -9.39 18.23
CA ASP A 681 -9.49 -10.23 17.20
C ASP A 681 -10.31 -10.18 15.91
N GLY A 682 -9.63 -10.15 14.74
CA GLY A 682 -10.29 -10.00 13.45
C GLY A 682 -11.38 -11.04 13.16
N MET A 683 -11.19 -12.31 13.55
CA MET A 683 -12.22 -13.34 13.41
C MET A 683 -13.44 -13.08 14.31
N VAL A 684 -13.23 -12.55 15.50
CA VAL A 684 -14.33 -12.18 16.40
C VAL A 684 -15.16 -11.06 15.80
N GLN A 685 -14.50 -10.03 15.25
CA GLN A 685 -15.16 -8.91 14.59
C GLN A 685 -15.94 -9.34 13.34
N TYR A 686 -15.32 -10.17 12.50
CA TYR A 686 -15.98 -10.73 11.33
C TYR A 686 -17.25 -11.53 11.71
N LYS A 687 -17.17 -12.38 12.75
CA LYS A 687 -18.31 -13.15 13.25
C LYS A 687 -19.44 -12.28 13.82
N LYS A 688 -19.11 -11.12 14.42
CA LYS A 688 -20.14 -10.17 14.87
C LYS A 688 -20.96 -9.63 13.69
N PHE A 689 -20.35 -9.45 12.53
CA PHE A 689 -21.04 -9.07 11.30
C PHE A 689 -21.75 -10.26 10.65
N ARG A 690 -21.02 -11.36 10.39
CA ARG A 690 -21.48 -12.48 9.55
C ARG A 690 -22.33 -13.51 10.28
N GLY A 691 -22.19 -13.60 11.61
CA GLY A 691 -22.83 -14.61 12.45
C GLY A 691 -22.14 -15.99 12.45
N GLN A 692 -21.12 -16.19 11.60
CA GLN A 692 -20.38 -17.44 11.44
C GLN A 692 -18.95 -17.19 10.94
N GLU A 693 -18.13 -18.25 10.87
CA GLU A 693 -16.83 -18.20 10.18
C GLU A 693 -17.00 -18.08 8.66
N PRO A 694 -16.03 -17.42 7.97
CA PRO A 694 -16.10 -17.28 6.53
C PRO A 694 -15.99 -18.63 5.83
N SER A 695 -16.70 -18.78 4.71
CA SER A 695 -16.63 -19.95 3.83
C SER A 695 -15.74 -19.69 2.62
N LEU A 696 -14.97 -20.71 2.20
CA LEU A 696 -14.17 -20.66 0.97
C LEU A 696 -15.05 -20.77 -0.30
N ASP A 697 -16.23 -21.35 -0.21
CA ASP A 697 -17.11 -21.65 -1.34
C ASP A 697 -17.51 -20.41 -2.17
N PRO A 698 -17.88 -19.26 -1.57
CA PRO A 698 -18.17 -18.04 -2.34
C PRO A 698 -16.98 -17.61 -3.19
N LEU A 699 -15.75 -17.65 -2.66
CA LEU A 699 -14.55 -17.30 -3.41
C LEU A 699 -14.32 -18.22 -4.62
N LEU A 700 -14.37 -19.54 -4.40
CA LEU A 700 -14.18 -20.51 -5.48
C LEU A 700 -15.22 -20.37 -6.61
N LYS A 701 -16.48 -20.09 -6.26
CA LYS A 701 -17.53 -19.76 -7.23
C LYS A 701 -17.25 -18.45 -7.96
N LYS A 702 -16.93 -17.36 -7.22
CA LYS A 702 -16.61 -16.05 -7.78
C LYS A 702 -15.47 -16.12 -8.79
N ARG A 703 -14.48 -17.02 -8.57
CA ARG A 703 -13.29 -17.19 -9.41
C ARG A 703 -13.40 -18.37 -10.40
N GLY A 704 -14.56 -19.03 -10.52
CA GLY A 704 -14.72 -20.15 -11.45
C GLY A 704 -13.76 -21.32 -11.21
N LEU A 705 -13.33 -21.52 -9.96
CA LEU A 705 -12.43 -22.58 -9.54
C LEU A 705 -13.17 -23.80 -8.95
N LYS A 706 -14.50 -23.73 -8.91
CA LYS A 706 -15.38 -24.81 -8.44
C LYS A 706 -16.51 -25.05 -9.43
#